data_91464647c103f80b7de44822ec0f6e5e
#
_entry.id   91464647c103f80b7de44822ec0f6e5e
#
_cell.length_a   1.000
_cell.length_b   1.000
_cell.length_c   1.000
_cell.angle_alpha   90.00
_cell.angle_beta   90.00
_cell.angle_gamma   90.00
#
_symmetry.space_group_name_H-M   'P 1'
#
loop_
_entity.id
_entity.type
_entity.pdbx_description
1 polymer ?
#
loop_
_entity_poly.entity_id
_entity_poly.type
_entity_poly.pdbx_seq_one_letter_code
_entity_poly.pdbx_strand_id
1 'polypeptide(L)'
;MAHTKTFLATGAAAVALAAAHQTALAQTSGAATGNMAEDVIIVTARRQNEVLSDVPASITVLSAETLERTGVNTADEFVQLTPGVTIVTGTAEAGDTQINIRGINGARDAESSVALVVDGILKTNTAQLNQDQGTLRQIEVLKGPQGALYGRNAAAGAIVLQTLKPGDVLEGGIEVSAAEDSTYRASAYVSTPLGEGIGLVLSGSYYTTDGFYRNDFLGSKTVDDQEIWSIDGRVVADIGPATELDVKARYADLSGASIAFNAAFHLPNFAGANPAFFEDVNDHPFNFYSNIRPTNDQKTFEASAKITHEFEAVTLTAWALYSDVDQSLTADGTSADFARFTFPAGTDASVAASNACFASTAALTGYPLNPPTFIGATPVPFIFDPANGSTFGPYSPTTCDGTQYQIREQSDISGEIRIASNGDEVFDWQLGLYYLHIDRKVGVSLGADLGQGIIRELYNAPGTSNPTTQLYYDDFSTDVYAAFGSVDFEVTPRFDLGLALRYDIEDRSVSSLVPVATDPFTGGPINPGQAFGPIPDQSQTFKQIQPKVSLRYAITDDVNFYANWGIGFKSGGFNNQGSAAIVDQAFNQFIGTNVLINDLYRKEKSSAFEAGIKGSALNGSLTFDLAGYYTKIDDMQFFEFFVGAFGLLRVVSNIDEVEVYGGEFNINAEIVEGWDLYGAINVTESEIKANASRPQTVGNKSPYTADYTINLGTQVVAPIAATFDMVLRADYRITGPTWFHTLQDDMNPTLFSGLLPGSALALPAFVGDADYSITRREAFGVMNLRFGFEGENWNVTAFAENLFNRKYLNEVITAAEFGGSFISPGGLRRLGVEVGYKF
;
A
#
# COMPACT_ATOMS: atom_id res chain seq x y z
N MET A 1 -31.83 -10.91 5.80
CA MET A 1 -32.11 -10.30 4.49
C MET A 1 -31.40 -11.13 3.43
N ALA A 2 -31.99 -12.25 3.02
CA ALA A 2 -31.33 -13.28 2.21
C ALA A 2 -32.02 -13.49 0.84
N HIS A 3 -32.48 -12.45 0.18
CA HIS A 3 -33.19 -12.59 -1.09
C HIS A 3 -32.76 -11.65 -2.22
N THR A 4 -31.64 -10.92 -2.11
CA THR A 4 -31.20 -9.98 -3.16
C THR A 4 -29.96 -10.44 -3.94
N LYS A 5 -29.32 -11.53 -3.55
CA LYS A 5 -28.05 -12.00 -4.17
C LYS A 5 -28.20 -12.82 -5.47
N THR A 6 -29.41 -13.17 -5.88
CA THR A 6 -29.62 -14.09 -7.03
C THR A 6 -29.94 -13.36 -8.35
N PHE A 7 -30.14 -12.06 -8.37
CA PHE A 7 -30.57 -11.34 -9.57
C PHE A 7 -29.48 -10.67 -10.41
N LEU A 8 -28.28 -10.50 -9.88
CA LEU A 8 -27.18 -9.86 -10.63
C LEU A 8 -26.34 -10.83 -11.48
N ALA A 9 -26.27 -12.10 -11.09
CA ALA A 9 -25.53 -13.13 -11.85
C ALA A 9 -26.23 -13.55 -13.14
N THR A 10 -27.57 -13.34 -13.25
CA THR A 10 -28.35 -13.67 -14.45
C THR A 10 -28.38 -12.54 -15.48
N GLY A 11 -28.06 -11.32 -15.13
CA GLY A 11 -28.04 -10.17 -16.05
C GLY A 11 -26.83 -10.16 -17.00
N ALA A 12 -25.67 -10.55 -16.54
CA ALA A 12 -24.44 -10.55 -17.33
C ALA A 12 -24.42 -11.69 -18.38
N ALA A 13 -25.04 -12.82 -18.09
CA ALA A 13 -25.14 -13.95 -19.03
C ALA A 13 -26.11 -13.71 -20.20
N ALA A 14 -27.08 -12.82 -20.03
CA ALA A 14 -28.12 -12.56 -21.06
C ALA A 14 -27.65 -11.60 -22.14
N VAL A 15 -26.66 -10.75 -21.90
CA VAL A 15 -26.10 -9.82 -22.92
C VAL A 15 -25.11 -10.54 -23.82
N ALA A 16 -24.43 -11.59 -23.34
CA ALA A 16 -23.48 -12.35 -24.15
C ALA A 16 -24.16 -13.31 -25.17
N LEU A 17 -25.41 -13.71 -24.95
CA LEU A 17 -26.12 -14.64 -25.85
C LEU A 17 -26.85 -13.98 -27.02
N ALA A 18 -27.00 -12.66 -27.04
CA ALA A 18 -27.71 -11.96 -28.14
C ALA A 18 -26.82 -11.57 -29.33
N ALA A 19 -25.49 -11.69 -29.21
CA ALA A 19 -24.53 -11.28 -30.26
C ALA A 19 -24.08 -12.43 -31.19
N ALA A 20 -24.57 -13.66 -30.98
CA ALA A 20 -24.00 -14.85 -31.63
C ALA A 20 -24.72 -15.27 -32.92
N HIS A 21 -25.27 -14.37 -33.75
CA HIS A 21 -25.82 -14.72 -35.05
C HIS A 21 -25.45 -13.71 -36.14
N GLN A 22 -24.16 -13.60 -36.46
CA GLN A 22 -23.73 -13.21 -37.80
C GLN A 22 -22.47 -13.99 -38.17
N THR A 23 -22.62 -14.90 -39.14
CA THR A 23 -21.50 -15.64 -39.70
C THR A 23 -20.60 -14.69 -40.49
N ALA A 24 -19.46 -14.32 -39.94
CA ALA A 24 -18.37 -13.69 -40.68
C ALA A 24 -17.56 -14.76 -41.41
N LEU A 25 -17.41 -14.58 -42.67
CA LEU A 25 -16.51 -15.38 -43.53
C LEU A 25 -15.07 -15.05 -43.13
N ALA A 26 -14.40 -16.00 -42.50
CA ALA A 26 -12.98 -15.90 -42.21
C ALA A 26 -12.17 -15.83 -43.51
N GLN A 27 -11.47 -14.73 -43.75
CA GLN A 27 -10.34 -14.72 -44.66
C GLN A 27 -9.14 -15.31 -43.91
N THR A 28 -8.69 -16.46 -44.38
CA THR A 28 -7.44 -17.08 -43.94
C THR A 28 -6.27 -16.15 -44.32
N SER A 29 -5.75 -15.42 -43.36
CA SER A 29 -4.41 -14.87 -43.44
C SER A 29 -3.42 -15.99 -43.13
N GLY A 30 -2.55 -16.25 -44.12
CA GLY A 30 -1.58 -17.36 -44.07
C GLY A 30 -0.65 -17.22 -42.85
N ALA A 31 -0.33 -18.35 -42.26
CA ALA A 31 0.73 -18.48 -41.29
C ALA A 31 2.02 -17.88 -41.87
N ALA A 32 2.37 -16.72 -41.40
CA ALA A 32 3.72 -16.19 -41.57
C ALA A 32 4.60 -17.00 -40.60
N THR A 33 5.48 -17.83 -41.15
CA THR A 33 6.68 -18.27 -40.44
C THR A 33 7.50 -17.02 -40.15
N GLY A 34 7.24 -16.37 -39.04
CA GLY A 34 7.97 -15.20 -38.62
C GLY A 34 9.33 -15.62 -38.12
N ASN A 35 10.38 -15.11 -38.75
CA ASN A 35 11.63 -14.88 -38.05
C ASN A 35 11.33 -14.20 -36.71
N MET A 36 11.86 -14.71 -35.59
CA MET A 36 11.86 -13.99 -34.33
C MET A 36 12.65 -12.68 -34.55
N ALA A 37 11.92 -11.61 -34.89
CA ALA A 37 12.38 -10.27 -34.56
C ALA A 37 12.27 -10.20 -33.04
N GLU A 38 13.35 -9.82 -32.36
CA GLU A 38 13.38 -9.46 -30.96
C GLU A 38 12.08 -8.71 -30.63
N ASP A 39 11.27 -9.21 -29.68
CA ASP A 39 10.14 -8.45 -29.16
C ASP A 39 10.73 -7.25 -28.39
N VAL A 40 10.88 -6.15 -29.11
CA VAL A 40 11.41 -4.90 -28.56
C VAL A 40 10.42 -4.37 -27.56
N ILE A 41 10.74 -4.50 -26.26
CA ILE A 41 9.89 -3.98 -25.19
C ILE A 41 9.98 -2.46 -25.21
N ILE A 42 8.85 -1.82 -25.55
CA ILE A 42 8.69 -0.37 -25.50
C ILE A 42 8.15 0.03 -24.13
N VAL A 43 8.78 1.01 -23.51
CA VAL A 43 8.37 1.59 -22.23
C VAL A 43 8.02 3.06 -22.37
N THR A 44 7.18 3.55 -21.44
CA THR A 44 6.75 4.96 -21.40
C THR A 44 7.27 5.69 -20.16
N ALA A 45 8.19 5.05 -19.46
CA ALA A 45 8.73 5.43 -18.16
C ALA A 45 9.30 6.85 -18.08
N ARG A 46 9.79 7.42 -19.19
CA ARG A 46 10.30 8.79 -19.25
C ARG A 46 9.35 9.75 -19.95
N ARG A 47 8.06 9.38 -20.04
CA ARG A 47 7.01 10.12 -20.77
C ARG A 47 7.22 10.17 -22.29
N GLN A 48 8.05 9.27 -22.80
CA GLN A 48 8.37 9.03 -24.21
C GLN A 48 8.35 7.53 -24.46
N ASN A 49 8.06 7.11 -25.69
CA ASN A 49 8.16 5.72 -26.07
C ASN A 49 9.62 5.40 -26.36
N GLU A 50 10.23 4.57 -25.53
CA GLU A 50 11.64 4.19 -25.63
C GLU A 50 11.80 2.69 -25.57
N VAL A 51 12.83 2.18 -26.21
CA VAL A 51 13.23 0.77 -26.06
C VAL A 51 13.79 0.57 -24.65
N LEU A 52 13.38 -0.49 -23.95
CA LEU A 52 13.80 -0.77 -22.57
C LEU A 52 15.33 -0.79 -22.40
N SER A 53 16.06 -1.33 -23.38
CA SER A 53 17.55 -1.37 -23.34
C SER A 53 18.17 0.02 -23.34
N ASP A 54 17.49 1.03 -23.87
CA ASP A 54 18.01 2.38 -24.05
C ASP A 54 17.72 3.32 -22.91
N VAL A 55 16.77 2.97 -22.04
CA VAL A 55 16.44 3.79 -20.87
C VAL A 55 17.59 3.80 -19.86
N PRO A 56 18.14 4.96 -19.46
CA PRO A 56 19.26 5.05 -18.52
C PRO A 56 18.82 4.92 -17.04
N ALA A 57 18.11 3.84 -16.72
CA ALA A 57 17.63 3.53 -15.37
C ALA A 57 17.31 2.04 -15.23
N SER A 58 17.29 1.52 -14.00
CA SER A 58 16.75 0.20 -13.70
C SER A 58 15.22 0.23 -13.72
N ILE A 59 14.64 -0.58 -14.60
CA ILE A 59 13.19 -0.70 -14.77
C ILE A 59 12.80 -2.17 -14.81
N THR A 60 11.75 -2.52 -14.09
CA THR A 60 11.08 -3.82 -14.24
C THR A 60 9.82 -3.61 -15.09
N VAL A 61 9.65 -4.43 -16.11
CA VAL A 61 8.48 -4.38 -17.00
C VAL A 61 7.76 -5.71 -16.96
N LEU A 62 6.44 -5.67 -16.76
CA LEU A 62 5.54 -6.81 -16.88
C LEU A 62 4.64 -6.56 -18.09
N SER A 63 4.85 -7.33 -19.16
CA SER A 63 4.05 -7.26 -20.39
C SER A 63 2.66 -7.88 -20.19
N ALA A 64 1.73 -7.62 -21.12
CA ALA A 64 0.40 -8.23 -21.11
C ALA A 64 0.46 -9.76 -21.01
N GLU A 65 1.35 -10.39 -21.77
CA GLU A 65 1.57 -11.84 -21.76
C GLU A 65 2.06 -12.31 -20.38
N THR A 66 3.02 -11.57 -19.77
CA THR A 66 3.51 -11.88 -18.43
C THR A 66 2.40 -11.76 -17.40
N LEU A 67 1.58 -10.70 -17.45
CA LEU A 67 0.47 -10.48 -16.55
C LEU A 67 -0.55 -11.64 -16.64
N GLU A 68 -0.92 -12.04 -17.84
CA GLU A 68 -1.85 -13.13 -18.08
C GLU A 68 -1.31 -14.47 -17.55
N ARG A 69 -0.08 -14.84 -17.92
CA ARG A 69 0.53 -16.10 -17.52
C ARG A 69 0.87 -16.19 -16.04
N THR A 70 1.08 -15.05 -15.38
CA THR A 70 1.29 -15.00 -13.93
C THR A 70 -0.01 -14.91 -13.16
N GLY A 71 -1.11 -14.47 -13.78
CA GLY A 71 -2.40 -14.20 -13.13
C GLY A 71 -2.34 -12.97 -12.21
N VAL A 72 -1.43 -12.04 -12.49
CA VAL A 72 -1.25 -10.82 -11.69
C VAL A 72 -2.38 -9.83 -11.96
N ASN A 73 -3.09 -9.45 -10.91
CA ASN A 73 -4.22 -8.53 -10.96
C ASN A 73 -4.12 -7.40 -9.93
N THR A 74 -3.35 -7.62 -8.85
CA THR A 74 -3.26 -6.69 -7.72
C THR A 74 -1.84 -6.18 -7.49
N ALA A 75 -1.71 -5.13 -6.69
CA ALA A 75 -0.41 -4.55 -6.37
C ALA A 75 0.52 -5.55 -5.65
N ASP A 76 -0.01 -6.35 -4.74
CA ASP A 76 0.76 -7.36 -4.03
C ASP A 76 1.38 -8.38 -4.98
N GLU A 77 0.64 -8.76 -6.01
CA GLU A 77 1.06 -9.77 -6.96
C GLU A 77 2.17 -9.26 -7.88
N PHE A 78 2.05 -8.04 -8.45
CA PHE A 78 3.12 -7.54 -9.32
C PHE A 78 4.40 -7.16 -8.56
N VAL A 79 4.27 -6.73 -7.30
CA VAL A 79 5.42 -6.48 -6.44
C VAL A 79 6.19 -7.76 -6.17
N GLN A 80 5.51 -8.91 -6.05
CA GLN A 80 6.18 -10.20 -5.88
C GLN A 80 7.11 -10.54 -7.06
N LEU A 81 6.83 -10.04 -8.25
CA LEU A 81 7.66 -10.24 -9.44
C LEU A 81 8.76 -9.17 -9.59
N THR A 82 8.76 -8.12 -8.75
CA THR A 82 9.64 -6.97 -8.86
C THR A 82 10.75 -7.03 -7.79
N PRO A 83 12.02 -7.21 -8.15
CA PRO A 83 13.13 -7.22 -7.19
C PRO A 83 13.36 -5.82 -6.59
N GLY A 84 13.79 -5.75 -5.32
CA GLY A 84 14.05 -4.50 -4.62
C GLY A 84 12.80 -3.69 -4.26
N VAL A 85 11.61 -4.26 -4.46
CA VAL A 85 10.34 -3.67 -4.06
C VAL A 85 9.65 -4.57 -3.03
N THR A 86 9.15 -3.98 -1.96
CA THR A 86 8.29 -4.67 -0.98
C THR A 86 7.01 -3.85 -0.78
N ILE A 87 5.96 -4.50 -0.39
CA ILE A 87 4.65 -3.88 -0.18
C ILE A 87 4.04 -4.41 1.11
N VAL A 88 3.32 -3.54 1.80
CA VAL A 88 2.42 -3.89 2.90
C VAL A 88 1.06 -3.33 2.57
N THR A 89 0.05 -4.19 2.52
CA THR A 89 -1.32 -3.83 2.21
C THR A 89 -2.28 -4.38 3.25
N GLY A 90 -3.40 -3.68 3.45
CA GLY A 90 -4.60 -4.21 4.09
C GLY A 90 -4.47 -4.62 5.55
N THR A 91 -3.43 -4.23 6.28
CA THR A 91 -3.29 -4.65 7.69
C THR A 91 -4.22 -3.89 8.64
N ALA A 92 -4.49 -2.63 8.36
CA ALA A 92 -5.41 -1.80 9.16
C ALA A 92 -6.60 -1.33 8.33
N GLU A 93 -6.37 -0.73 7.20
CA GLU A 93 -7.42 -0.24 6.29
C GLU A 93 -7.04 -0.58 4.83
N ALA A 94 -8.03 -0.80 3.98
CA ALA A 94 -7.81 -1.22 2.60
C ALA A 94 -6.95 -0.23 1.79
N GLY A 95 -7.07 1.06 2.10
CA GLY A 95 -6.29 2.11 1.44
C GLY A 95 -4.86 2.24 1.93
N ASP A 96 -4.46 1.47 2.93
CA ASP A 96 -3.15 1.59 3.56
C ASP A 96 -2.10 0.75 2.82
N THR A 97 -1.77 1.19 1.63
CA THR A 97 -0.78 0.56 0.77
C THR A 97 0.56 1.25 0.92
N GLN A 98 1.52 0.58 1.55
CA GLN A 98 2.88 1.06 1.73
C GLN A 98 3.83 0.33 0.79
N ILE A 99 4.39 1.05 -0.17
CA ILE A 99 5.37 0.52 -1.11
C ILE A 99 6.75 1.02 -0.69
N ASN A 100 7.67 0.09 -0.55
CA ASN A 100 9.08 0.38 -0.34
C ASN A 100 9.86 0.02 -1.61
N ILE A 101 10.63 0.96 -2.12
CA ILE A 101 11.57 0.74 -3.23
C ILE A 101 12.96 1.07 -2.73
N ARG A 102 13.87 0.08 -2.71
CA ARG A 102 15.28 0.27 -2.32
C ARG A 102 15.44 0.98 -0.96
N GLY A 103 14.63 0.60 0.04
CA GLY A 103 14.74 1.17 1.40
C GLY A 103 14.08 2.54 1.60
N ILE A 104 13.47 3.12 0.58
CA ILE A 104 12.64 4.32 0.72
C ILE A 104 11.18 3.88 0.83
N ASN A 105 10.60 4.03 2.01
CA ASN A 105 9.24 3.57 2.28
C ASN A 105 8.19 4.69 2.19
N GLY A 106 6.93 4.30 2.01
CA GLY A 106 5.78 5.14 2.31
C GLY A 106 5.52 5.12 3.82
N ALA A 107 5.24 6.26 4.43
CA ALA A 107 4.74 6.32 5.79
C ALA A 107 3.21 6.39 5.77
N ARG A 108 2.55 5.61 6.64
CA ARG A 108 1.10 5.74 6.86
C ARG A 108 0.77 7.18 7.22
N ASP A 109 -0.40 7.63 6.80
CA ASP A 109 -0.90 8.99 7.05
C ASP A 109 -0.04 10.11 6.43
N ALA A 110 1.06 9.78 5.73
CA ALA A 110 1.84 10.69 4.89
C ALA A 110 1.57 10.46 3.40
N GLU A 111 2.19 11.28 2.57
CA GLU A 111 2.15 11.07 1.12
C GLU A 111 2.96 9.82 0.73
N SER A 112 2.58 9.19 -0.39
CA SER A 112 3.34 8.06 -0.94
C SER A 112 4.77 8.48 -1.32
N SER A 113 5.71 7.54 -1.23
CA SER A 113 7.06 7.71 -1.78
C SER A 113 7.18 7.33 -3.26
N VAL A 114 6.13 6.71 -3.81
CA VAL A 114 6.09 6.19 -5.18
C VAL A 114 4.97 6.88 -5.96
N ALA A 115 5.30 7.45 -7.12
CA ALA A 115 4.31 8.01 -8.02
C ALA A 115 3.52 6.89 -8.71
N LEU A 116 2.20 6.97 -8.69
CA LEU A 116 1.32 6.11 -9.47
C LEU A 116 0.85 6.85 -10.72
N VAL A 117 1.10 6.27 -11.87
CA VAL A 117 0.74 6.86 -13.18
C VAL A 117 -0.09 5.84 -13.95
N VAL A 118 -1.27 6.23 -14.41
CA VAL A 118 -2.15 5.37 -15.22
C VAL A 118 -2.43 6.07 -16.55
N ASP A 119 -2.09 5.43 -17.65
CA ASP A 119 -2.22 5.96 -19.02
C ASP A 119 -1.59 7.37 -19.22
N GLY A 120 -0.49 7.61 -18.49
CA GLY A 120 0.26 8.88 -18.51
C GLY A 120 -0.29 9.96 -17.59
N ILE A 121 -1.34 9.70 -16.81
CA ILE A 121 -1.96 10.61 -15.84
C ILE A 121 -1.48 10.26 -14.43
N LEU A 122 -0.90 11.23 -13.73
CA LEU A 122 -0.46 11.07 -12.33
C LEU A 122 -1.67 10.98 -11.41
N LYS A 123 -1.73 9.90 -10.62
CA LYS A 123 -2.73 9.69 -9.58
C LYS A 123 -2.30 10.33 -8.26
N THR A 124 -3.24 10.85 -7.52
CA THR A 124 -3.01 11.57 -6.27
C THR A 124 -3.12 10.69 -5.04
N ASN A 125 -3.83 9.55 -5.15
CA ASN A 125 -4.07 8.62 -4.06
C ASN A 125 -3.63 7.20 -4.44
N THR A 126 -2.61 6.65 -3.74
CA THR A 126 -2.11 5.29 -3.95
C THR A 126 -3.00 4.20 -3.36
N ALA A 127 -4.00 4.55 -2.53
CA ALA A 127 -5.00 3.61 -2.06
C ALA A 127 -5.76 2.91 -3.21
N GLN A 128 -5.75 3.52 -4.38
CA GLN A 128 -6.36 2.95 -5.58
C GLN A 128 -5.62 1.70 -6.12
N LEU A 129 -4.36 1.48 -5.72
CA LEU A 129 -3.60 0.27 -6.11
C LEU A 129 -4.19 -1.04 -5.55
N ASN A 130 -5.01 -0.97 -4.52
CA ASN A 130 -5.68 -2.14 -3.95
C ASN A 130 -6.95 -2.56 -4.72
N GLN A 131 -7.27 -1.86 -5.80
CA GLN A 131 -8.41 -2.12 -6.66
C GLN A 131 -7.94 -2.43 -8.09
N ASP A 132 -8.73 -3.20 -8.81
CA ASP A 132 -8.50 -3.47 -10.22
C ASP A 132 -8.46 -2.17 -11.05
N GLN A 133 -7.48 -2.01 -11.91
CA GLN A 133 -7.24 -0.80 -12.70
C GLN A 133 -7.75 -0.90 -14.15
N GLY A 134 -8.67 -1.82 -14.42
CA GLY A 134 -9.16 -2.13 -15.75
C GLY A 134 -8.26 -3.17 -16.46
N THR A 135 -8.43 -3.35 -17.76
CA THR A 135 -7.65 -4.32 -18.54
C THR A 135 -6.21 -3.84 -18.71
N LEU A 136 -5.31 -4.32 -17.85
CA LEU A 136 -3.89 -3.97 -17.90
C LEU A 136 -3.21 -4.57 -19.14
N ARG A 137 -2.34 -3.79 -19.75
CA ARG A 137 -1.48 -4.19 -20.88
C ARG A 137 -0.01 -4.19 -20.50
N GLN A 138 0.39 -3.33 -19.60
CA GLN A 138 1.79 -3.24 -19.16
C GLN A 138 1.85 -2.62 -17.77
N ILE A 139 2.80 -3.09 -16.97
CA ILE A 139 3.21 -2.47 -15.71
C ILE A 139 4.71 -2.18 -15.81
N GLU A 140 5.09 -0.94 -15.54
CA GLU A 140 6.48 -0.51 -15.48
C GLU A 140 6.78 -0.02 -14.05
N VAL A 141 7.83 -0.54 -13.44
CA VAL A 141 8.30 -0.11 -12.11
C VAL A 141 9.66 0.53 -12.26
N LEU A 142 9.68 1.86 -12.14
CA LEU A 142 10.90 2.65 -12.18
C LEU A 142 11.44 2.80 -10.76
N LYS A 143 12.70 2.47 -10.59
CA LYS A 143 13.38 2.55 -9.29
C LYS A 143 14.24 3.80 -9.21
N GLY A 144 14.42 4.33 -7.98
CA GLY A 144 15.11 5.58 -7.73
C GLY A 144 14.26 6.83 -8.03
N PRO A 145 14.70 8.02 -7.60
CA PRO A 145 13.91 9.26 -7.69
C PRO A 145 13.48 9.61 -9.12
N GLN A 146 12.20 9.87 -9.29
CA GLN A 146 11.59 10.28 -10.56
C GLN A 146 10.97 11.69 -10.48
N GLY A 147 11.33 12.46 -9.46
CA GLY A 147 10.71 13.75 -9.17
C GLY A 147 10.80 14.77 -10.30
N ALA A 148 11.89 14.81 -11.05
CA ALA A 148 12.04 15.73 -12.18
C ALA A 148 10.99 15.50 -13.30
N LEU A 149 10.51 14.26 -13.45
CA LEU A 149 9.54 13.89 -14.49
C LEU A 149 8.10 13.86 -13.93
N TYR A 150 7.90 13.23 -12.77
CA TYR A 150 6.56 13.00 -12.22
C TYR A 150 6.19 13.95 -11.06
N GLY A 151 7.19 14.61 -10.45
CA GLY A 151 6.99 15.59 -9.40
C GLY A 151 6.88 14.97 -8.01
N ARG A 152 5.87 15.40 -7.27
CA ARG A 152 5.60 14.94 -5.91
C ARG A 152 5.41 13.43 -5.84
N ASN A 153 5.66 12.87 -4.66
CA ASN A 153 5.45 11.45 -4.38
C ASN A 153 6.30 10.48 -5.25
N ALA A 154 7.39 10.97 -5.84
CA ALA A 154 8.30 10.19 -6.65
C ALA A 154 9.71 10.10 -6.03
N ALA A 155 9.80 10.09 -4.70
CA ALA A 155 11.06 10.05 -3.96
C ALA A 155 11.76 8.68 -4.07
N ALA A 156 11.00 7.58 -4.11
CA ALA A 156 11.50 6.22 -4.23
C ALA A 156 11.46 5.69 -5.67
N GLY A 157 10.50 6.15 -6.47
CA GLY A 157 10.29 5.66 -7.83
C GLY A 157 8.93 6.00 -8.40
N ALA A 158 8.55 5.27 -9.45
CA ALA A 158 7.23 5.37 -10.06
C ALA A 158 6.72 4.01 -10.53
N ILE A 159 5.41 3.80 -10.43
CA ILE A 159 4.69 2.69 -11.03
C ILE A 159 3.83 3.26 -12.15
N VAL A 160 4.05 2.77 -13.36
CA VAL A 160 3.31 3.20 -14.55
C VAL A 160 2.48 2.04 -15.05
N LEU A 161 1.18 2.23 -15.08
CA LEU A 161 0.19 1.27 -15.56
C LEU A 161 -0.33 1.72 -16.92
N GLN A 162 -0.35 0.82 -17.87
CA GLN A 162 -0.96 1.03 -19.18
C GLN A 162 -2.18 0.12 -19.30
N THR A 163 -3.33 0.69 -19.63
CA THR A 163 -4.58 -0.04 -19.85
C THR A 163 -4.88 -0.16 -21.35
N LEU A 164 -5.74 -1.10 -21.70
CA LEU A 164 -6.15 -1.34 -23.09
C LEU A 164 -6.70 -0.06 -23.73
N LYS A 165 -6.16 0.30 -24.90
CA LYS A 165 -6.77 1.23 -25.84
C LYS A 165 -7.69 0.49 -26.80
N PRO A 166 -8.79 1.10 -27.28
CA PRO A 166 -9.64 0.47 -28.28
C PRO A 166 -8.87 0.27 -29.59
N GLY A 167 -9.03 -0.91 -30.19
CA GLY A 167 -8.49 -1.24 -31.50
C GLY A 167 -9.50 -1.03 -32.63
N ASP A 168 -9.05 -1.31 -33.86
CA ASP A 168 -9.86 -1.18 -35.10
C ASP A 168 -10.83 -2.37 -35.31
N VAL A 169 -10.73 -3.39 -34.49
CA VAL A 169 -11.56 -4.60 -34.56
C VAL A 169 -12.29 -4.84 -33.24
N LEU A 170 -13.43 -5.52 -33.33
CA LEU A 170 -14.10 -6.01 -32.13
C LEU A 170 -13.26 -7.12 -31.48
N GLU A 171 -12.87 -6.90 -30.26
CA GLU A 171 -12.21 -7.89 -29.42
C GLU A 171 -12.84 -7.88 -28.02
N GLY A 172 -12.74 -9.00 -27.32
CA GLY A 172 -13.21 -9.09 -25.95
C GLY A 172 -12.66 -10.30 -25.23
N GLY A 173 -12.83 -10.30 -23.91
CA GLY A 173 -12.40 -11.41 -23.09
C GLY A 173 -13.24 -11.54 -21.84
N ILE A 174 -13.33 -12.78 -21.35
CA ILE A 174 -13.95 -13.13 -20.08
C ILE A 174 -12.99 -14.06 -19.37
N GLU A 175 -12.73 -13.80 -18.10
CA GLU A 175 -11.94 -14.67 -17.23
C GLU A 175 -12.70 -14.92 -15.93
N VAL A 176 -12.72 -16.15 -15.48
CA VAL A 176 -13.33 -16.54 -14.21
C VAL A 176 -12.39 -17.47 -13.46
N SER A 177 -12.25 -17.25 -12.16
CA SER A 177 -11.51 -18.16 -11.30
C SER A 177 -12.29 -18.53 -10.05
N ALA A 178 -11.99 -19.71 -9.51
CA ALA A 178 -12.51 -20.21 -8.26
C ALA A 178 -11.40 -20.89 -7.47
N ALA A 179 -11.29 -20.54 -6.20
CA ALA A 179 -10.24 -21.06 -5.33
C ALA A 179 -10.77 -21.36 -3.91
N GLU A 180 -9.87 -21.91 -3.08
CA GLU A 180 -10.14 -22.17 -1.66
C GLU A 180 -10.63 -20.88 -0.96
N ASP A 181 -11.19 -21.03 0.22
CA ASP A 181 -11.70 -19.93 1.07
C ASP A 181 -12.80 -19.09 0.39
N SER A 182 -13.70 -19.76 -0.37
CA SER A 182 -14.79 -19.11 -1.13
C SER A 182 -14.28 -17.96 -2.01
N THR A 183 -13.06 -18.10 -2.55
CA THR A 183 -12.47 -17.07 -3.40
C THR A 183 -12.95 -17.23 -4.83
N TYR A 184 -13.55 -16.17 -5.35
CA TYR A 184 -14.04 -16.11 -6.73
C TYR A 184 -13.61 -14.79 -7.37
N ARG A 185 -13.17 -14.85 -8.62
CA ARG A 185 -12.92 -13.68 -9.45
C ARG A 185 -13.64 -13.86 -10.78
N ALA A 186 -14.15 -12.77 -11.31
CA ALA A 186 -14.68 -12.68 -12.66
C ALA A 186 -14.27 -11.33 -13.25
N SER A 187 -13.73 -11.32 -14.44
CA SER A 187 -13.45 -10.11 -15.21
C SER A 187 -13.93 -10.27 -16.64
N ALA A 188 -14.33 -9.17 -17.25
CA ALA A 188 -14.70 -9.14 -18.67
C ALA A 188 -14.36 -7.79 -19.26
N TYR A 189 -14.01 -7.79 -20.55
CA TYR A 189 -13.85 -6.57 -21.30
C TYR A 189 -14.37 -6.73 -22.73
N VAL A 190 -14.73 -5.62 -23.34
CA VAL A 190 -14.99 -5.50 -24.77
C VAL A 190 -14.32 -4.23 -25.28
N SER A 191 -13.62 -4.36 -26.41
CA SER A 191 -13.04 -3.28 -27.18
C SER A 191 -13.67 -3.28 -28.57
N THR A 192 -14.21 -2.16 -29.01
CA THR A 192 -14.94 -2.08 -30.26
C THR A 192 -14.77 -0.72 -30.93
N PRO A 193 -14.55 -0.67 -32.26
CA PRO A 193 -14.70 0.57 -33.00
C PRO A 193 -16.19 0.99 -32.99
N LEU A 194 -16.47 2.26 -32.71
CA LEU A 194 -17.79 2.87 -32.81
C LEU A 194 -18.00 3.57 -34.16
N GLY A 195 -16.94 3.82 -34.90
CA GLY A 195 -16.90 4.50 -36.17
C GLY A 195 -15.47 4.73 -36.62
N GLU A 196 -15.27 5.40 -37.76
CA GLU A 196 -13.93 5.74 -38.24
C GLU A 196 -13.24 6.69 -37.25
N GLY A 197 -12.10 6.27 -36.66
CA GLY A 197 -11.33 7.03 -35.69
C GLY A 197 -11.98 7.13 -34.29
N ILE A 198 -12.99 6.34 -33.96
CA ILE A 198 -13.60 6.35 -32.63
C ILE A 198 -13.73 4.92 -32.14
N GLY A 199 -13.14 4.64 -30.96
CA GLY A 199 -13.23 3.35 -30.33
C GLY A 199 -13.65 3.44 -28.86
N LEU A 200 -14.17 2.33 -28.33
CA LEU A 200 -14.66 2.18 -26.97
C LEU A 200 -14.07 0.92 -26.35
N VAL A 201 -13.58 1.04 -25.12
CA VAL A 201 -13.34 -0.10 -24.22
C VAL A 201 -14.27 0.01 -23.05
N LEU A 202 -14.95 -1.08 -22.71
CA LEU A 202 -15.67 -1.26 -21.45
C LEU A 202 -15.08 -2.48 -20.77
N SER A 203 -14.76 -2.36 -19.50
CA SER A 203 -14.32 -3.48 -18.66
C SER A 203 -14.99 -3.45 -17.31
N GLY A 204 -15.06 -4.62 -16.67
CA GLY A 204 -15.57 -4.76 -15.32
C GLY A 204 -14.99 -5.97 -14.65
N SER A 205 -14.82 -5.90 -13.33
CA SER A 205 -14.32 -6.98 -12.51
C SER A 205 -15.14 -7.15 -11.23
N TYR A 206 -15.14 -8.36 -10.72
CA TYR A 206 -15.68 -8.75 -9.43
C TYR A 206 -14.73 -9.72 -8.75
N TYR A 207 -14.42 -9.47 -7.49
CA TYR A 207 -13.60 -10.33 -6.65
C TYR A 207 -14.26 -10.48 -5.28
N THR A 208 -14.26 -11.71 -4.73
CA THR A 208 -14.69 -11.95 -3.37
C THR A 208 -13.88 -13.07 -2.73
N THR A 209 -13.64 -12.97 -1.44
CA THR A 209 -12.98 -14.01 -0.64
C THR A 209 -13.49 -13.97 0.80
N ASP A 210 -13.61 -15.15 1.42
CA ASP A 210 -13.83 -15.23 2.87
C ASP A 210 -12.53 -14.98 3.67
N GLY A 211 -11.37 -14.85 2.99
CA GLY A 211 -10.07 -14.72 3.62
C GLY A 211 -9.55 -16.00 4.25
N PHE A 212 -8.34 -15.96 4.77
CA PHE A 212 -7.65 -17.11 5.36
C PHE A 212 -8.00 -17.33 6.82
N TYR A 213 -8.29 -16.24 7.56
CA TYR A 213 -8.38 -16.22 9.00
C TYR A 213 -9.83 -16.20 9.48
N ARG A 214 -10.02 -16.74 10.67
CA ARG A 214 -11.32 -16.83 11.30
C ARG A 214 -11.33 -16.02 12.59
N ASN A 215 -12.41 -15.30 12.84
CA ASN A 215 -12.71 -14.75 14.16
C ASN A 215 -13.42 -15.85 14.97
N ASP A 216 -12.73 -16.37 15.97
CA ASP A 216 -13.22 -17.50 16.77
C ASP A 216 -14.33 -17.07 17.71
N PHE A 217 -14.39 -15.81 18.12
CA PHE A 217 -15.46 -15.29 18.96
C PHE A 217 -16.78 -15.17 18.18
N LEU A 218 -16.76 -14.55 17.02
CA LEU A 218 -17.94 -14.44 16.15
C LEU A 218 -18.27 -15.73 15.42
N GLY A 219 -17.35 -16.69 15.42
CA GLY A 219 -17.54 -17.98 14.75
C GLY A 219 -17.58 -17.89 13.22
N SER A 220 -16.98 -16.85 12.63
CA SER A 220 -17.05 -16.58 11.19
C SER A 220 -15.70 -16.12 10.63
N LYS A 221 -15.51 -16.22 9.31
CA LYS A 221 -14.38 -15.67 8.59
C LYS A 221 -14.66 -14.18 8.32
N THR A 222 -14.21 -13.32 9.22
CA THR A 222 -14.43 -11.86 9.22
C THR A 222 -13.17 -11.15 9.71
N VAL A 223 -12.00 -11.58 9.24
CA VAL A 223 -10.71 -11.02 9.62
C VAL A 223 -10.05 -10.35 8.43
N ASP A 224 -10.06 -11.04 7.29
CA ASP A 224 -9.44 -10.65 6.03
C ASP A 224 -10.35 -10.97 4.84
N ASP A 225 -11.67 -11.04 5.08
CA ASP A 225 -12.67 -11.16 4.02
C ASP A 225 -12.75 -9.87 3.19
N GLN A 226 -13.00 -10.02 1.90
CA GLN A 226 -13.05 -8.90 0.97
C GLN A 226 -14.03 -9.14 -0.17
N GLU A 227 -14.71 -8.08 -0.59
CA GLU A 227 -15.52 -8.04 -1.81
C GLU A 227 -15.18 -6.74 -2.56
N ILE A 228 -14.82 -6.86 -3.84
CA ILE A 228 -14.46 -5.72 -4.69
C ILE A 228 -15.19 -5.88 -6.02
N TRP A 229 -15.75 -4.78 -6.53
CA TRP A 229 -16.18 -4.72 -7.92
C TRP A 229 -15.77 -3.40 -8.55
N SER A 230 -15.49 -3.42 -9.85
CA SER A 230 -15.17 -2.22 -10.60
C SER A 230 -15.81 -2.23 -11.99
N ILE A 231 -15.97 -1.05 -12.53
CA ILE A 231 -16.36 -0.81 -13.91
C ILE A 231 -15.54 0.33 -14.47
N ASP A 232 -15.00 0.14 -15.68
CA ASP A 232 -14.18 1.11 -16.38
C ASP A 232 -14.72 1.32 -17.79
N GLY A 233 -14.70 2.56 -18.25
CA GLY A 233 -15.04 2.93 -19.61
C GLY A 233 -14.00 3.87 -20.19
N ARG A 234 -13.53 3.62 -21.41
CA ARG A 234 -12.57 4.44 -22.14
C ARG A 234 -13.02 4.67 -23.57
N VAL A 235 -13.09 5.92 -23.96
CA VAL A 235 -13.36 6.33 -25.36
C VAL A 235 -12.14 7.03 -25.89
N VAL A 236 -11.63 6.56 -27.02
CA VAL A 236 -10.57 7.24 -27.76
C VAL A 236 -11.15 7.69 -29.10
N ALA A 237 -10.91 8.95 -29.45
CA ALA A 237 -11.44 9.55 -30.67
C ALA A 237 -10.36 10.37 -31.40
N ASP A 238 -10.15 10.08 -32.67
CA ASP A 238 -9.33 10.90 -33.57
C ASP A 238 -10.15 12.09 -34.07
N ILE A 239 -9.80 13.28 -33.60
CA ILE A 239 -10.44 14.53 -34.06
C ILE A 239 -9.64 15.09 -35.23
N GLY A 240 -9.76 14.44 -36.38
CA GLY A 240 -8.93 14.70 -37.55
C GLY A 240 -7.56 14.02 -37.46
N PRO A 241 -6.66 14.29 -38.44
CA PRO A 241 -5.45 13.49 -38.63
C PRO A 241 -4.33 13.71 -37.58
N ALA A 242 -4.46 14.72 -36.70
CA ALA A 242 -3.38 15.13 -35.80
C ALA A 242 -3.83 15.26 -34.35
N THR A 243 -5.08 14.94 -34.02
CA THR A 243 -5.62 15.15 -32.66
C THR A 243 -6.29 13.89 -32.14
N GLU A 244 -5.78 13.34 -31.06
CA GLU A 244 -6.41 12.26 -30.28
C GLU A 244 -7.06 12.84 -29.02
N LEU A 245 -8.28 12.46 -28.75
CA LEU A 245 -8.97 12.67 -27.47
C LEU A 245 -9.20 11.33 -26.79
N ASP A 246 -8.73 11.19 -25.55
CA ASP A 246 -8.84 9.99 -24.73
C ASP A 246 -9.61 10.34 -23.43
N VAL A 247 -10.80 9.81 -23.28
CA VAL A 247 -11.66 10.05 -22.10
C VAL A 247 -11.90 8.74 -21.38
N LYS A 248 -11.63 8.74 -20.08
CA LYS A 248 -11.78 7.56 -19.22
C LYS A 248 -12.61 7.90 -17.98
N ALA A 249 -13.50 6.99 -17.59
CA ALA A 249 -14.21 7.05 -16.33
C ALA A 249 -14.18 5.67 -15.66
N ARG A 250 -14.06 5.68 -14.33
CA ARG A 250 -13.97 4.48 -13.51
C ARG A 250 -14.77 4.64 -12.24
N TYR A 251 -15.40 3.55 -11.80
CA TYR A 251 -15.97 3.42 -10.47
C TYR A 251 -15.57 2.07 -9.88
N ALA A 252 -15.17 2.07 -8.61
CA ALA A 252 -14.88 0.86 -7.87
C ALA A 252 -15.44 0.95 -6.44
N ASP A 253 -15.87 -0.19 -5.91
CA ASP A 253 -16.40 -0.33 -4.56
C ASP A 253 -15.76 -1.56 -3.91
N LEU A 254 -15.13 -1.33 -2.77
CA LEU A 254 -14.48 -2.34 -1.96
C LEU A 254 -15.15 -2.37 -0.60
N SER A 255 -15.49 -3.55 -0.13
CA SER A 255 -15.94 -3.79 1.24
C SER A 255 -15.26 -5.03 1.80
N GLY A 256 -14.99 -5.04 3.11
CA GLY A 256 -14.30 -6.17 3.74
C GLY A 256 -14.12 -5.96 5.23
N ALA A 257 -13.28 -6.78 5.82
CA ALA A 257 -12.84 -6.61 7.19
C ALA A 257 -11.68 -5.61 7.29
N SER A 258 -11.38 -5.18 8.49
CA SER A 258 -10.29 -4.26 8.82
C SER A 258 -9.53 -4.75 10.04
N ILE A 259 -8.34 -4.20 10.26
CA ILE A 259 -7.51 -4.42 11.45
C ILE A 259 -7.24 -5.91 11.69
N ALA A 260 -6.54 -6.52 10.72
CA ALA A 260 -6.15 -7.94 10.77
C ALA A 260 -4.82 -8.11 11.53
N PHE A 261 -4.71 -7.63 12.78
CA PHE A 261 -3.51 -7.83 13.58
C PHE A 261 -3.79 -8.28 15.02
N ASN A 262 -2.79 -8.91 15.63
CA ASN A 262 -2.75 -9.25 17.04
C ASN A 262 -1.72 -8.39 17.77
N ALA A 263 -1.85 -8.25 19.10
CA ALA A 263 -0.84 -7.61 19.92
C ALA A 263 0.19 -8.64 20.41
N ALA A 264 1.46 -8.29 20.38
CA ALA A 264 2.57 -9.00 21.00
C ALA A 264 3.31 -8.06 21.95
N PHE A 265 3.73 -8.55 23.11
CA PHE A 265 4.45 -7.78 24.10
C PHE A 265 5.93 -8.12 24.12
N HIS A 266 6.75 -7.14 24.49
CA HIS A 266 8.19 -7.22 24.50
C HIS A 266 8.79 -6.86 25.85
N LEU A 267 8.14 -7.33 26.95
CA LEU A 267 8.42 -7.00 28.35
C LEU A 267 9.10 -8.18 29.08
N PRO A 268 10.44 -8.35 28.96
CA PRO A 268 11.14 -9.53 29.44
C PRO A 268 10.98 -9.76 30.96
N ASN A 269 10.86 -8.68 31.75
CA ASN A 269 10.73 -8.78 33.18
C ASN A 269 9.35 -9.30 33.63
N PHE A 270 8.35 -9.31 32.75
CA PHE A 270 7.02 -9.86 33.01
C PHE A 270 6.87 -11.31 32.51
N ALA A 271 7.81 -11.81 31.69
CA ALA A 271 7.76 -13.14 31.11
C ALA A 271 7.71 -14.27 32.17
N GLY A 272 8.27 -14.04 33.39
CA GLY A 272 8.21 -14.98 34.50
C GLY A 272 6.79 -15.16 35.05
N ALA A 273 5.92 -14.17 34.89
CA ALA A 273 4.51 -14.24 35.31
C ALA A 273 3.65 -14.84 34.20
N ASN A 274 3.89 -14.43 32.97
CA ASN A 274 3.26 -14.98 31.78
C ASN A 274 4.22 -14.88 30.55
N PRO A 275 4.62 -16.00 29.92
CA PRO A 275 5.54 -15.99 28.79
C PRO A 275 5.08 -15.11 27.61
N ALA A 276 3.78 -14.89 27.45
CA ALA A 276 3.23 -14.04 26.39
C ALA A 276 3.66 -12.55 26.50
N PHE A 277 4.23 -12.14 27.63
CA PHE A 277 4.80 -10.79 27.77
C PHE A 277 6.15 -10.60 27.08
N PHE A 278 6.82 -11.67 26.67
CA PHE A 278 8.05 -11.60 25.91
C PHE A 278 8.06 -12.72 24.89
N GLU A 279 7.47 -12.44 23.76
CA GLU A 279 7.21 -13.37 22.69
C GLU A 279 7.90 -12.92 21.41
N ASP A 280 8.64 -13.84 20.77
CA ASP A 280 9.19 -13.60 19.44
C ASP A 280 8.04 -13.47 18.44
N VAL A 281 8.00 -12.38 17.68
CA VAL A 281 6.93 -12.10 16.75
C VAL A 281 6.77 -13.18 15.66
N ASN A 282 7.87 -13.89 15.32
CA ASN A 282 7.86 -14.94 14.30
C ASN A 282 7.18 -16.24 14.78
N ASP A 283 7.09 -16.44 16.10
CA ASP A 283 6.48 -17.61 16.72
C ASP A 283 5.03 -17.37 17.16
N HIS A 284 4.49 -16.17 16.94
CA HIS A 284 3.17 -15.76 17.41
C HIS A 284 2.05 -16.62 16.80
N PRO A 285 1.19 -17.23 17.63
CA PRO A 285 -0.01 -17.92 17.14
C PRO A 285 -1.11 -16.90 16.86
N PHE A 286 -1.44 -16.67 15.59
CA PHE A 286 -2.51 -15.75 15.22
C PHE A 286 -3.88 -16.30 15.58
N ASN A 287 -4.57 -15.59 16.48
CA ASN A 287 -5.95 -15.84 16.89
C ASN A 287 -6.72 -14.53 16.89
N PHE A 288 -7.92 -14.52 16.33
CA PHE A 288 -8.72 -13.34 16.18
C PHE A 288 -10.05 -13.47 16.94
N TYR A 289 -10.33 -12.50 17.81
CA TYR A 289 -11.46 -12.56 18.76
C TYR A 289 -12.20 -11.22 18.86
N SER A 290 -12.28 -10.43 17.85
CA SER A 290 -13.05 -9.18 17.88
C SER A 290 -14.53 -9.47 18.24
N ASN A 291 -15.13 -8.66 19.13
CA ASN A 291 -16.53 -8.81 19.54
C ASN A 291 -17.53 -8.19 18.55
N ILE A 292 -17.04 -7.36 17.64
CA ILE A 292 -17.79 -6.77 16.56
C ILE A 292 -17.21 -7.21 15.23
N ARG A 293 -18.06 -7.28 14.19
CA ARG A 293 -17.55 -7.48 12.82
C ARG A 293 -16.82 -6.22 12.39
N PRO A 294 -15.51 -6.28 12.14
CA PRO A 294 -14.79 -5.16 11.58
C PRO A 294 -15.27 -4.91 10.15
N THR A 295 -15.26 -3.66 9.72
CA THR A 295 -15.59 -3.28 8.34
C THR A 295 -14.57 -2.30 7.81
N ASN A 296 -14.35 -2.37 6.51
CA ASN A 296 -13.49 -1.48 5.76
C ASN A 296 -14.13 -1.30 4.39
N ASP A 297 -14.66 -0.11 4.15
CA ASP A 297 -15.38 0.23 2.94
C ASP A 297 -14.58 1.32 2.19
N GLN A 298 -14.39 1.17 0.88
CA GLN A 298 -13.77 2.18 0.03
C GLN A 298 -14.54 2.32 -1.28
N LYS A 299 -14.96 3.54 -1.59
CA LYS A 299 -15.55 3.89 -2.88
C LYS A 299 -14.60 4.83 -3.62
N THR A 300 -14.43 4.58 -4.90
CA THR A 300 -13.56 5.38 -5.75
C THR A 300 -14.30 5.74 -7.02
N PHE A 301 -14.35 7.02 -7.34
CA PHE A 301 -14.79 7.51 -8.63
C PHE A 301 -13.68 8.35 -9.27
N GLU A 302 -13.39 8.12 -10.54
CA GLU A 302 -12.44 8.89 -11.31
C GLU A 302 -12.98 9.19 -12.69
N ALA A 303 -12.67 10.38 -13.18
CA ALA A 303 -12.91 10.76 -14.56
C ALA A 303 -11.73 11.57 -15.09
N SER A 304 -11.24 11.23 -16.28
CA SER A 304 -10.12 11.93 -16.91
C SER A 304 -10.38 12.19 -18.39
N ALA A 305 -9.78 13.25 -18.89
CA ALA A 305 -9.73 13.56 -20.31
C ALA A 305 -8.33 13.99 -20.68
N LYS A 306 -7.80 13.42 -21.76
CA LYS A 306 -6.49 13.74 -22.31
C LYS A 306 -6.63 14.05 -23.78
N ILE A 307 -6.02 15.15 -24.21
CA ILE A 307 -5.92 15.54 -25.61
C ILE A 307 -4.44 15.57 -26.01
N THR A 308 -4.14 14.95 -27.15
CA THR A 308 -2.83 15.00 -27.77
C THR A 308 -2.99 15.58 -29.16
N HIS A 309 -2.22 16.62 -29.50
CA HIS A 309 -2.23 17.24 -30.82
C HIS A 309 -0.81 17.32 -31.36
N GLU A 310 -0.61 16.72 -32.54
CA GLU A 310 0.65 16.73 -33.26
C GLU A 310 0.72 17.88 -34.24
N PHE A 311 1.59 18.85 -33.97
CA PHE A 311 2.02 19.85 -34.92
C PHE A 311 3.22 19.33 -35.74
N GLU A 312 3.62 20.05 -36.77
CA GLU A 312 4.75 19.66 -37.60
C GLU A 312 6.05 19.43 -36.83
N ALA A 313 6.35 20.25 -35.84
CA ALA A 313 7.60 20.22 -35.07
C ALA A 313 7.45 19.82 -33.59
N VAL A 314 6.24 19.85 -33.05
CA VAL A 314 6.00 19.65 -31.62
C VAL A 314 4.67 18.94 -31.39
N THR A 315 4.61 18.19 -30.31
CA THR A 315 3.37 17.57 -29.79
C THR A 315 2.91 18.28 -28.53
N LEU A 316 1.65 18.70 -28.50
CA LEU A 316 0.96 19.23 -27.33
C LEU A 316 0.16 18.11 -26.67
N THR A 317 0.38 17.88 -25.40
CA THR A 317 -0.44 17.00 -24.56
C THR A 317 -1.03 17.82 -23.42
N ALA A 318 -2.35 17.71 -23.23
CA ALA A 318 -3.00 18.28 -22.04
C ALA A 318 -3.97 17.27 -21.46
N TRP A 319 -4.05 17.20 -20.13
CA TRP A 319 -5.01 16.34 -19.47
C TRP A 319 -5.55 16.96 -18.20
N ALA A 320 -6.74 16.50 -17.79
CA ALA A 320 -7.36 16.79 -16.52
C ALA A 320 -7.89 15.50 -15.89
N LEU A 321 -7.84 15.42 -14.56
CA LEU A 321 -8.36 14.32 -13.74
C LEU A 321 -9.21 14.90 -12.62
N TYR A 322 -10.36 14.32 -12.38
CA TYR A 322 -11.11 14.41 -11.14
C TYR A 322 -11.10 13.05 -10.47
N SER A 323 -10.84 13.02 -9.16
CA SER A 323 -10.84 11.81 -8.34
C SER A 323 -11.58 12.07 -7.04
N ASP A 324 -12.35 11.08 -6.60
CA ASP A 324 -13.09 11.09 -5.34
C ASP A 324 -12.95 9.72 -4.69
N VAL A 325 -12.44 9.69 -3.46
CA VAL A 325 -12.18 8.47 -2.70
C VAL A 325 -12.74 8.62 -1.30
N ASP A 326 -13.77 7.84 -1.00
CA ASP A 326 -14.37 7.74 0.31
C ASP A 326 -13.98 6.43 0.98
N GLN A 327 -13.40 6.52 2.17
CA GLN A 327 -13.04 5.37 2.99
C GLN A 327 -13.69 5.47 4.35
N SER A 328 -14.17 4.34 4.87
CA SER A 328 -14.60 4.22 6.25
C SER A 328 -14.21 2.88 6.85
N LEU A 329 -13.91 2.89 8.13
CA LEU A 329 -13.47 1.73 8.88
C LEU A 329 -14.21 1.67 10.21
N THR A 330 -14.66 0.47 10.58
CA THR A 330 -15.16 0.17 11.91
C THR A 330 -14.42 -1.02 12.49
N ALA A 331 -14.01 -0.93 13.75
CA ALA A 331 -13.37 -2.04 14.47
C ALA A 331 -13.77 -1.98 15.94
N ASP A 332 -13.47 -3.03 16.72
CA ASP A 332 -13.44 -2.86 18.16
C ASP A 332 -12.37 -1.86 18.57
N GLY A 333 -12.54 -1.22 19.71
CA GLY A 333 -11.76 -0.03 20.07
C GLY A 333 -10.28 -0.28 20.21
N THR A 334 -9.85 -1.51 20.40
CA THR A 334 -8.47 -1.82 20.72
C THR A 334 -7.89 -2.98 19.94
N SER A 335 -8.71 -3.75 19.23
CA SER A 335 -8.29 -4.98 18.53
C SER A 335 -7.60 -6.04 19.40
N ALA A 336 -7.29 -5.71 20.66
CA ALA A 336 -6.52 -6.51 21.59
C ALA A 336 -7.04 -6.42 23.03
N ASP A 337 -8.28 -6.04 23.22
CA ASP A 337 -8.95 -5.98 24.52
C ASP A 337 -8.23 -5.09 25.57
N PHE A 338 -7.55 -4.04 25.11
CA PHE A 338 -6.80 -3.16 26.01
C PHE A 338 -7.66 -2.23 26.86
N ALA A 339 -8.89 -1.92 26.43
CA ALA A 339 -9.73 -0.95 27.12
C ALA A 339 -10.01 -1.34 28.58
N ARG A 340 -10.17 -2.62 28.88
CA ARG A 340 -10.34 -3.09 30.25
C ARG A 340 -9.10 -2.91 31.14
N PHE A 341 -7.92 -2.64 30.55
CA PHE A 341 -6.69 -2.33 31.26
C PHE A 341 -6.53 -0.84 31.58
N THR A 342 -7.36 0.01 31.02
CA THR A 342 -7.30 1.46 31.18
C THR A 342 -8.27 1.99 32.25
N PHE A 343 -9.12 1.16 32.81
CA PHE A 343 -10.02 1.59 33.84
C PHE A 343 -9.26 2.02 35.12
N PRO A 344 -9.49 3.24 35.61
CA PRO A 344 -8.92 3.65 36.88
C PRO A 344 -9.45 2.73 37.98
N ALA A 345 -8.58 1.93 38.57
CA ALA A 345 -8.94 1.12 39.72
C ALA A 345 -9.33 2.05 40.89
N GLY A 346 -10.43 1.79 41.49
CA GLY A 346 -10.67 2.19 42.88
C GLY A 346 -11.70 3.26 43.20
N THR A 347 -12.51 3.72 42.23
CA THR A 347 -13.76 4.40 42.61
C THR A 347 -14.95 3.44 42.51
N ASP A 348 -15.89 3.51 43.44
CA ASP A 348 -17.13 2.71 43.40
C ASP A 348 -17.86 2.91 42.06
N ALA A 349 -17.76 4.09 41.46
CA ALA A 349 -18.33 4.42 40.16
C ALA A 349 -17.64 3.69 39.02
N SER A 350 -16.31 3.59 38.99
CA SER A 350 -15.58 2.88 37.95
C SER A 350 -15.78 1.36 38.01
N VAL A 351 -15.89 0.80 39.22
CA VAL A 351 -16.22 -0.61 39.44
C VAL A 351 -17.65 -0.90 38.98
N ALA A 352 -18.60 -0.01 39.25
CA ALA A 352 -19.97 -0.16 38.81
C ALA A 352 -20.08 -0.07 37.27
N ALA A 353 -19.34 0.83 36.62
CA ALA A 353 -19.30 0.95 35.16
C ALA A 353 -18.69 -0.30 34.51
N SER A 354 -17.57 -0.82 35.02
CA SER A 354 -16.99 -2.08 34.57
C SER A 354 -17.93 -3.26 34.67
N ASN A 355 -18.58 -3.42 35.83
CA ASN A 355 -19.55 -4.49 36.04
C ASN A 355 -20.77 -4.36 35.10
N ALA A 356 -21.25 -3.15 34.83
CA ALA A 356 -22.33 -2.91 33.87
C ALA A 356 -21.90 -3.27 32.46
N CYS A 357 -20.66 -2.93 32.07
CA CYS A 357 -20.08 -3.27 30.79
C CYS A 357 -19.97 -4.79 30.60
N PHE A 358 -19.43 -5.52 31.57
CA PHE A 358 -19.35 -6.99 31.52
C PHE A 358 -20.71 -7.66 31.45
N ALA A 359 -21.69 -7.14 32.16
CA ALA A 359 -23.05 -7.63 32.13
C ALA A 359 -23.68 -7.39 30.75
N SER A 360 -23.44 -6.22 30.14
CA SER A 360 -23.87 -5.88 28.79
C SER A 360 -23.23 -6.80 27.73
N THR A 361 -21.95 -7.07 27.85
CA THR A 361 -21.23 -8.00 26.94
C THR A 361 -21.79 -9.41 27.10
N ALA A 362 -22.01 -9.90 28.32
CA ALA A 362 -22.58 -11.22 28.54
C ALA A 362 -24.00 -11.34 27.94
N ALA A 363 -24.80 -10.27 28.05
CA ALA A 363 -26.14 -10.22 27.45
C ALA A 363 -26.10 -10.22 25.91
N LEU A 364 -25.16 -9.50 25.33
CA LEU A 364 -25.00 -9.40 23.86
C LEU A 364 -24.48 -10.69 23.25
N THR A 365 -23.48 -11.30 23.88
CA THR A 365 -22.69 -12.39 23.30
C THR A 365 -23.11 -13.77 23.77
N GLY A 366 -23.84 -13.84 24.91
CA GLY A 366 -24.15 -15.08 25.61
C GLY A 366 -22.96 -15.68 26.36
N TYR A 367 -21.80 -15.00 26.39
CA TYR A 367 -20.59 -15.42 27.09
C TYR A 367 -20.57 -14.83 28.50
N PRO A 368 -20.49 -15.66 29.56
CA PRO A 368 -20.27 -15.16 30.92
C PRO A 368 -18.81 -14.70 31.03
N LEU A 369 -18.59 -13.40 31.05
CA LEU A 369 -17.28 -12.82 31.32
C LEU A 369 -17.05 -12.74 32.82
N ASN A 370 -15.89 -13.21 33.27
CA ASN A 370 -15.46 -13.00 34.63
C ASN A 370 -15.07 -11.53 34.80
N PRO A 371 -15.66 -10.80 35.76
CA PRO A 371 -15.25 -9.43 36.01
C PRO A 371 -13.77 -9.40 36.37
N PRO A 372 -13.01 -8.41 35.93
CA PRO A 372 -11.62 -8.26 36.34
C PRO A 372 -11.55 -8.08 37.84
N THR A 373 -10.62 -8.78 38.48
CA THR A 373 -10.35 -8.59 39.90
C THR A 373 -9.41 -7.40 40.02
N PHE A 374 -9.91 -6.28 40.52
CA PHE A 374 -9.08 -5.13 40.79
C PHE A 374 -8.13 -5.46 41.98
N ILE A 375 -6.83 -5.40 41.72
CA ILE A 375 -5.83 -5.58 42.77
C ILE A 375 -5.66 -4.24 43.51
N GLY A 376 -6.47 -4.01 44.51
CA GLY A 376 -6.35 -2.89 45.45
C GLY A 376 -6.57 -1.51 44.85
N ALA A 377 -6.09 -0.47 45.51
CA ALA A 377 -6.22 0.92 45.11
C ALA A 377 -5.12 1.39 44.10
N THR A 378 -4.29 0.49 43.64
CA THR A 378 -3.25 0.81 42.65
C THR A 378 -3.80 0.54 41.26
N PRO A 379 -3.58 1.46 40.29
CA PRO A 379 -3.91 1.22 38.89
C PRO A 379 -2.93 0.23 38.26
N VAL A 380 -2.63 -0.86 38.96
CA VAL A 380 -1.84 -1.94 38.41
C VAL A 380 -2.77 -2.71 37.49
N PRO A 381 -2.55 -2.72 36.21
CA PRO A 381 -3.34 -3.54 35.32
C PRO A 381 -3.29 -4.98 35.80
N PHE A 382 -4.36 -5.73 35.64
CA PHE A 382 -4.53 -7.16 35.93
C PHE A 382 -3.48 -8.07 35.37
N ILE A 383 -2.48 -7.49 34.72
CA ILE A 383 -1.21 -8.08 34.38
C ILE A 383 -0.69 -9.09 35.41
N PHE A 384 -0.94 -8.84 36.68
CA PHE A 384 -0.49 -9.67 37.79
C PHE A 384 -1.55 -10.62 38.37
N ASP A 385 -2.74 -10.72 37.78
CA ASP A 385 -3.71 -11.70 38.22
C ASP A 385 -3.89 -12.85 37.22
N PRO A 386 -3.03 -13.86 37.25
CA PRO A 386 -3.13 -15.01 36.34
C PRO A 386 -4.37 -15.86 36.60
N ALA A 387 -5.07 -15.68 37.70
CA ALA A 387 -6.27 -16.46 38.04
C ALA A 387 -7.47 -16.07 37.17
N ASN A 388 -7.48 -14.87 36.59
CA ASN A 388 -8.58 -14.39 35.77
C ASN A 388 -8.39 -14.66 34.26
N GLY A 389 -7.24 -15.16 33.82
CA GLY A 389 -6.93 -15.23 32.41
C GLY A 389 -6.86 -13.84 31.73
N SER A 390 -6.74 -12.80 32.53
CA SER A 390 -6.81 -11.41 32.10
C SER A 390 -5.48 -10.80 31.75
N THR A 391 -4.42 -11.52 31.88
CA THR A 391 -3.10 -11.11 31.47
C THR A 391 -2.95 -11.35 30.01
N PHE A 392 -3.29 -10.47 29.10
CA PHE A 392 -2.97 -10.74 27.71
C PHE A 392 -2.93 -12.25 27.39
N GLY A 393 -3.61 -13.02 28.22
CA GLY A 393 -3.90 -14.43 28.11
C GLY A 393 -5.00 -14.59 27.07
N PRO A 394 -5.75 -15.69 27.03
CA PRO A 394 -6.74 -15.83 25.97
C PRO A 394 -7.61 -14.57 25.93
N TYR A 395 -7.56 -13.89 24.82
CA TYR A 395 -8.30 -12.67 24.54
C TYR A 395 -9.79 -12.93 24.83
N SER A 396 -10.40 -12.05 25.59
CA SER A 396 -11.81 -12.12 25.95
C SER A 396 -12.48 -10.82 25.56
N PRO A 397 -13.01 -10.73 24.32
CA PRO A 397 -13.62 -9.51 23.83
C PRO A 397 -14.81 -9.09 24.67
N THR A 398 -14.92 -7.79 24.91
CA THR A 398 -15.98 -7.19 25.71
C THR A 398 -16.54 -5.97 25.00
N THR A 399 -17.77 -5.58 25.31
CA THR A 399 -18.30 -4.29 24.86
C THR A 399 -17.57 -3.11 25.49
N CYS A 400 -16.74 -3.37 26.51
CA CYS A 400 -15.93 -2.37 27.21
C CYS A 400 -14.73 -1.89 26.41
N ASP A 401 -14.34 -2.61 25.38
CA ASP A 401 -13.22 -2.24 24.51
C ASP A 401 -13.53 -0.97 23.70
N GLY A 402 -14.81 -0.62 23.63
CA GLY A 402 -15.27 0.47 22.82
C GLY A 402 -15.36 0.11 21.34
N THR A 403 -15.63 1.09 20.51
CA THR A 403 -15.66 0.98 19.07
C THR A 403 -14.79 2.04 18.44
N GLN A 404 -14.06 1.68 17.41
CA GLN A 404 -13.32 2.62 16.60
C GLN A 404 -14.08 2.85 15.29
N TYR A 405 -14.28 4.11 14.94
CA TYR A 405 -14.78 4.52 13.63
C TYR A 405 -13.84 5.52 13.00
N GLN A 406 -13.48 5.29 11.74
CA GLN A 406 -12.60 6.18 10.99
C GLN A 406 -13.25 6.51 9.65
N ILE A 407 -12.99 7.73 9.19
CA ILE A 407 -13.24 8.15 7.81
C ILE A 407 -11.98 8.76 7.22
N ARG A 408 -11.83 8.60 5.91
CA ARG A 408 -10.89 9.34 5.09
C ARG A 408 -11.57 9.63 3.76
N GLU A 409 -11.97 10.87 3.58
CA GLU A 409 -12.60 11.38 2.37
C GLU A 409 -11.59 12.25 1.65
N GLN A 410 -11.39 12.03 0.36
CA GLN A 410 -10.52 12.86 -0.46
C GLN A 410 -11.15 13.11 -1.81
N SER A 411 -11.31 14.38 -2.17
CA SER A 411 -11.61 14.78 -3.54
C SER A 411 -10.48 15.62 -4.09
N ASP A 412 -10.12 15.43 -5.35
CA ASP A 412 -9.08 16.20 -6.00
C ASP A 412 -9.35 16.46 -7.48
N ILE A 413 -8.80 17.57 -7.93
CA ILE A 413 -8.74 17.93 -9.34
C ILE A 413 -7.30 18.23 -9.72
N SER A 414 -6.82 17.62 -10.79
CA SER A 414 -5.46 17.87 -11.27
C SER A 414 -5.42 18.01 -12.79
N GLY A 415 -4.36 18.62 -13.28
CA GLY A 415 -4.15 18.76 -14.72
C GLY A 415 -2.72 19.13 -15.07
N GLU A 416 -2.35 18.79 -16.29
CA GLU A 416 -1.05 19.09 -16.86
C GLU A 416 -1.21 19.56 -18.31
N ILE A 417 -0.39 20.49 -18.71
CA ILE A 417 -0.18 20.88 -20.11
C ILE A 417 1.30 20.76 -20.41
N ARG A 418 1.64 20.05 -21.49
CA ARG A 418 3.01 19.78 -21.90
C ARG A 418 3.16 19.95 -23.41
N ILE A 419 4.29 20.50 -23.81
CA ILE A 419 4.74 20.56 -25.20
C ILE A 419 6.10 19.85 -25.31
N ALA A 420 6.27 19.02 -26.30
CA ALA A 420 7.49 18.25 -26.54
C ALA A 420 7.88 18.31 -28.02
N SER A 421 9.19 18.19 -28.34
CA SER A 421 9.66 17.97 -29.71
C SER A 421 9.12 16.65 -30.27
N ASN A 422 8.98 16.55 -31.60
CA ASN A 422 8.41 15.35 -32.22
C ASN A 422 9.40 14.18 -32.39
N GLY A 423 10.55 14.17 -31.70
CA GLY A 423 11.52 13.08 -31.72
C GLY A 423 12.14 12.80 -33.11
N ASP A 424 13.29 12.18 -33.18
CA ASP A 424 14.15 11.89 -34.29
C ASP A 424 15.29 12.92 -34.53
N GLU A 425 15.45 13.87 -33.62
CA GLU A 425 16.54 14.83 -33.68
C GLU A 425 17.62 14.56 -32.64
N VAL A 426 18.81 15.07 -32.88
CA VAL A 426 19.95 15.06 -31.93
C VAL A 426 19.60 15.72 -30.60
N PHE A 427 18.47 16.41 -30.54
CA PHE A 427 18.02 17.22 -29.42
C PHE A 427 16.51 17.09 -29.21
N ASP A 428 16.11 16.30 -28.22
CA ASP A 428 14.73 16.19 -27.79
C ASP A 428 14.47 17.00 -26.51
N TRP A 429 13.33 17.66 -26.44
CA TRP A 429 12.99 18.47 -25.29
C TRP A 429 11.50 18.42 -24.97
N GLN A 430 11.17 18.68 -23.70
CA GLN A 430 9.80 18.90 -23.27
C GLN A 430 9.73 19.99 -22.18
N LEU A 431 8.62 20.70 -22.16
CA LEU A 431 8.28 21.70 -21.15
C LEU A 431 6.83 21.49 -20.72
N GLY A 432 6.55 21.66 -19.42
CA GLY A 432 5.19 21.47 -18.92
C GLY A 432 4.89 22.28 -17.66
N LEU A 433 3.59 22.43 -17.41
CA LEU A 433 3.01 23.03 -16.22
C LEU A 433 2.02 22.03 -15.60
N TYR A 434 1.96 21.97 -14.29
CA TYR A 434 1.08 21.07 -13.55
C TYR A 434 0.37 21.85 -12.43
N TYR A 435 -0.90 21.51 -12.21
CA TYR A 435 -1.71 22.00 -11.10
C TYR A 435 -2.46 20.84 -10.44
N LEU A 436 -2.62 20.93 -9.11
CA LEU A 436 -3.41 20.00 -8.33
C LEU A 436 -4.03 20.74 -7.14
N HIS A 437 -5.30 20.45 -6.87
CA HIS A 437 -5.99 20.83 -5.66
C HIS A 437 -6.56 19.58 -4.99
N ILE A 438 -6.35 19.44 -3.68
CA ILE A 438 -6.86 18.33 -2.85
C ILE A 438 -7.61 18.92 -1.66
N ASP A 439 -8.84 18.45 -1.45
CA ASP A 439 -9.56 18.55 -0.19
C ASP A 439 -9.60 17.17 0.45
N ARG A 440 -9.19 17.09 1.73
CA ARG A 440 -9.16 15.82 2.46
C ARG A 440 -9.69 16.00 3.88
N LYS A 441 -10.62 15.12 4.29
CA LYS A 441 -11.06 15.01 5.67
C LYS A 441 -10.61 13.70 6.26
N VAL A 442 -10.03 13.75 7.45
CA VAL A 442 -9.61 12.58 8.19
C VAL A 442 -10.23 12.64 9.58
N GLY A 443 -10.98 11.63 9.93
CA GLY A 443 -11.62 11.51 11.23
C GLY A 443 -11.36 10.14 11.85
N VAL A 444 -11.03 10.14 13.15
CA VAL A 444 -10.87 8.93 13.96
C VAL A 444 -11.56 9.16 15.29
N SER A 445 -12.56 8.34 15.61
CA SER A 445 -13.26 8.38 16.88
C SER A 445 -13.16 7.07 17.64
N LEU A 446 -13.08 7.16 18.95
CA LEU A 446 -13.36 6.07 19.86
C LEU A 446 -14.68 6.36 20.56
N GLY A 447 -15.57 5.38 20.60
CA GLY A 447 -16.85 5.43 21.29
C GLY A 447 -16.95 4.35 22.35
N ALA A 448 -17.68 4.64 23.41
CA ALA A 448 -18.00 3.64 24.42
C ALA A 448 -19.00 2.64 23.86
N ASP A 449 -18.65 1.38 23.84
CA ASP A 449 -19.59 0.33 23.50
C ASP A 449 -20.43 -0.03 24.75
N LEU A 450 -21.70 0.30 24.69
CA LEU A 450 -22.67 -0.01 25.75
C LEU A 450 -23.58 -1.21 25.39
N GLY A 451 -23.16 -2.01 24.41
CA GLY A 451 -23.95 -3.15 23.95
C GLY A 451 -25.17 -2.78 23.08
N GLN A 452 -25.20 -1.58 22.54
CA GLN A 452 -26.33 -1.04 21.76
C GLN A 452 -26.11 -1.05 20.24
N GLY A 453 -25.03 -1.69 19.81
CA GLY A 453 -24.57 -1.70 18.42
C GLY A 453 -23.61 -0.56 18.10
N ILE A 454 -23.00 -0.62 16.91
CA ILE A 454 -22.02 0.36 16.46
C ILE A 454 -22.75 1.52 15.78
N ILE A 455 -22.41 2.73 16.17
CA ILE A 455 -22.84 3.95 15.47
C ILE A 455 -21.67 4.40 14.58
N ARG A 456 -21.90 4.45 13.28
CA ARG A 456 -20.93 4.91 12.29
C ARG A 456 -21.03 6.43 12.12
N GLU A 457 -20.72 7.15 13.18
CA GLU A 457 -20.64 8.61 13.22
C GLU A 457 -19.41 8.99 14.03
N LEU A 458 -18.69 10.02 13.60
CA LEU A 458 -17.49 10.47 14.29
C LEU A 458 -17.79 11.03 15.68
N TYR A 459 -18.90 11.76 15.80
CA TYR A 459 -19.27 12.35 17.08
C TYR A 459 -20.68 11.95 17.53
N ASN A 460 -20.72 11.25 18.67
CA ASN A 460 -21.93 10.92 19.40
C ASN A 460 -21.94 11.65 20.75
N ALA A 461 -22.97 12.44 21.00
CA ALA A 461 -23.04 13.24 22.22
C ALA A 461 -23.14 12.39 23.49
N PRO A 462 -22.68 12.88 24.66
CA PRO A 462 -22.90 12.23 25.94
C PRO A 462 -24.37 11.93 26.20
N GLY A 463 -24.66 10.74 26.71
CA GLY A 463 -26.04 10.26 26.99
C GLY A 463 -26.76 9.65 25.80
N THR A 464 -26.12 9.55 24.64
CA THR A 464 -26.60 8.75 23.50
C THR A 464 -25.99 7.34 23.54
N SER A 465 -26.36 6.47 22.58
CA SER A 465 -25.68 5.18 22.38
C SER A 465 -24.25 5.42 21.91
N ASN A 466 -23.28 4.66 22.43
CA ASN A 466 -21.86 4.74 22.07
C ASN A 466 -21.30 6.18 22.08
N PRO A 467 -21.39 6.91 23.21
CA PRO A 467 -20.92 8.29 23.25
C PRO A 467 -19.43 8.35 22.94
N THR A 468 -19.04 9.36 22.18
CA THR A 468 -17.63 9.56 21.79
C THR A 468 -16.78 9.88 23.02
N THR A 469 -15.72 9.13 23.21
CA THR A 469 -14.73 9.30 24.29
C THR A 469 -13.48 10.01 23.79
N GLN A 470 -13.17 9.85 22.48
CA GLN A 470 -12.04 10.50 21.83
C GLN A 470 -12.37 10.81 20.38
N LEU A 471 -11.91 11.95 19.89
CA LEU A 471 -12.10 12.36 18.51
C LEU A 471 -10.90 13.15 17.97
N TYR A 472 -10.35 12.70 16.85
CA TYR A 472 -9.55 13.49 15.93
C TYR A 472 -10.37 13.69 14.67
N TYR A 473 -10.52 14.92 14.22
CA TYR A 473 -11.27 15.23 13.01
C TYR A 473 -10.75 16.53 12.42
N ASP A 474 -10.08 16.42 11.28
CA ASP A 474 -9.37 17.53 10.65
C ASP A 474 -9.71 17.62 9.17
N ASP A 475 -9.75 18.87 8.68
CA ASP A 475 -9.97 19.25 7.29
C ASP A 475 -8.66 19.81 6.73
N PHE A 476 -8.15 19.14 5.68
CA PHE A 476 -6.88 19.47 5.03
C PHE A 476 -7.14 19.99 3.63
N SER A 477 -6.49 21.07 3.24
CA SER A 477 -6.49 21.57 1.86
C SER A 477 -5.07 21.71 1.35
N THR A 478 -4.85 21.35 0.08
CA THR A 478 -3.54 21.40 -0.56
C THR A 478 -3.65 21.92 -1.98
N ASP A 479 -2.91 22.96 -2.31
CA ASP A 479 -2.71 23.44 -3.68
C ASP A 479 -1.27 23.21 -4.12
N VAL A 480 -1.09 22.64 -5.32
CA VAL A 480 0.23 22.35 -5.89
C VAL A 480 0.38 23.02 -7.25
N TYR A 481 1.45 23.73 -7.43
CA TYR A 481 1.85 24.35 -8.69
C TYR A 481 3.24 23.87 -9.07
N ALA A 482 3.42 23.42 -10.31
CA ALA A 482 4.74 23.03 -10.77
C ALA A 482 5.01 23.45 -12.21
N ALA A 483 6.31 23.71 -12.46
CA ALA A 483 6.85 23.86 -13.81
C ALA A 483 8.02 22.89 -13.98
N PHE A 484 8.09 22.23 -15.13
CA PHE A 484 9.12 21.26 -15.41
C PHE A 484 9.57 21.28 -16.88
N GLY A 485 10.74 20.71 -17.12
CA GLY A 485 11.25 20.47 -18.46
C GLY A 485 12.39 19.49 -18.48
N SER A 486 12.61 18.89 -19.61
CA SER A 486 13.76 18.02 -19.88
C SER A 486 14.33 18.26 -21.26
N VAL A 487 15.59 17.85 -21.39
CA VAL A 487 16.34 17.85 -22.64
C VAL A 487 17.13 16.57 -22.72
N ASP A 488 16.98 15.84 -23.79
CA ASP A 488 17.79 14.69 -24.14
C ASP A 488 18.64 15.04 -25.36
N PHE A 489 19.94 14.78 -25.29
CA PHE A 489 20.91 15.17 -26.27
C PHE A 489 21.79 13.99 -26.69
N GLU A 490 21.71 13.59 -27.96
CA GLU A 490 22.60 12.64 -28.57
C GLU A 490 23.94 13.33 -28.86
N VAL A 491 24.88 13.24 -27.92
CA VAL A 491 26.20 13.86 -28.05
C VAL A 491 27.03 13.18 -29.12
N THR A 492 26.89 11.87 -29.25
CA THR A 492 27.42 11.02 -30.33
C THR A 492 26.46 9.83 -30.51
N PRO A 493 26.52 9.09 -31.66
CA PRO A 493 25.68 7.89 -31.84
C PRO A 493 25.78 6.80 -30.74
N ARG A 494 26.72 6.96 -29.82
CA ARG A 494 26.93 6.03 -28.68
C ARG A 494 26.78 6.69 -27.31
N PHE A 495 26.60 7.99 -27.26
CA PHE A 495 26.58 8.70 -25.98
C PHE A 495 25.43 9.70 -25.91
N ASP A 496 24.49 9.46 -25.03
CA ASP A 496 23.35 10.30 -24.76
C ASP A 496 23.46 10.93 -23.36
N LEU A 497 23.03 12.18 -23.27
CA LEU A 497 22.96 12.97 -22.03
C LEU A 497 21.55 13.52 -21.86
N GLY A 498 20.88 13.13 -20.76
CA GLY A 498 19.59 13.65 -20.38
C GLY A 498 19.69 14.61 -19.19
N LEU A 499 19.00 15.74 -19.26
CA LEU A 499 18.88 16.71 -18.19
C LEU A 499 17.40 17.00 -17.95
N ALA A 500 16.95 16.94 -16.70
CA ALA A 500 15.58 17.36 -16.35
C ALA A 500 15.59 18.22 -15.10
N LEU A 501 14.63 19.13 -15.02
CA LEU A 501 14.44 20.00 -13.89
C LEU A 501 12.94 20.23 -13.66
N ARG A 502 12.54 20.16 -12.39
CA ARG A 502 11.19 20.53 -11.94
C ARG A 502 11.26 21.40 -10.70
N TYR A 503 10.32 22.31 -10.60
CA TYR A 503 10.11 23.13 -9.42
C TYR A 503 8.65 23.06 -8.98
N ASP A 504 8.45 22.61 -7.74
CA ASP A 504 7.14 22.49 -7.12
C ASP A 504 6.97 23.52 -5.98
N ILE A 505 5.77 24.05 -5.87
CA ILE A 505 5.28 24.86 -4.75
C ILE A 505 4.01 24.21 -4.25
N GLU A 506 3.96 23.83 -2.98
CA GLU A 506 2.80 23.25 -2.32
C GLU A 506 2.37 24.12 -1.15
N ASP A 507 1.15 24.64 -1.22
CA ASP A 507 0.49 25.37 -0.14
C ASP A 507 -0.45 24.42 0.58
N ARG A 508 -0.24 24.20 1.87
CA ARG A 508 -1.03 23.27 2.68
C ARG A 508 -1.63 23.97 3.89
N SER A 509 -2.85 23.59 4.24
CA SER A 509 -3.53 24.04 5.45
C SER A 509 -4.28 22.93 6.14
N VAL A 510 -4.51 23.09 7.44
CA VAL A 510 -5.33 22.19 8.25
C VAL A 510 -6.14 22.99 9.25
N SER A 511 -7.40 22.59 9.46
CA SER A 511 -8.28 23.08 10.51
C SER A 511 -8.94 21.93 11.24
N SER A 512 -9.06 22.03 12.57
CA SER A 512 -9.73 21.01 13.37
C SER A 512 -11.24 21.18 13.35
N LEU A 513 -11.96 20.10 13.06
CA LEU A 513 -13.43 20.03 13.06
C LEU A 513 -13.98 19.46 14.37
N VAL A 514 -13.11 19.17 15.36
CA VAL A 514 -13.51 18.60 16.64
C VAL A 514 -14.37 19.59 17.43
N PRO A 515 -15.60 19.22 17.82
CA PRO A 515 -16.46 20.09 18.61
C PRO A 515 -15.90 20.27 20.03
N VAL A 516 -16.26 21.36 20.70
CA VAL A 516 -15.97 21.57 22.11
C VAL A 516 -16.93 20.67 22.92
N ALA A 517 -16.40 19.52 23.30
CA ALA A 517 -17.16 18.50 24.04
C ALA A 517 -16.24 17.79 25.05
N THR A 518 -16.86 17.14 26.01
CA THR A 518 -16.15 16.39 27.05
C THR A 518 -16.37 14.89 26.92
N ASP A 519 -15.34 14.13 27.20
CA ASP A 519 -15.43 12.69 27.38
C ASP A 519 -16.38 12.39 28.56
N PRO A 520 -17.44 11.59 28.34
CA PRO A 520 -18.44 11.32 29.35
C PRO A 520 -17.93 10.55 30.58
N PHE A 521 -16.78 9.93 30.51
CA PHE A 521 -16.19 9.12 31.55
C PHE A 521 -15.13 9.85 32.35
N THR A 522 -14.22 10.55 31.68
CA THR A 522 -13.10 11.26 32.31
C THR A 522 -13.43 12.72 32.63
N GLY A 523 -14.42 13.30 31.95
CA GLY A 523 -14.75 14.72 32.05
C GLY A 523 -13.73 15.65 31.37
N GLY A 524 -12.67 15.08 30.77
CA GLY A 524 -11.72 15.82 29.93
C GLY A 524 -12.28 16.13 28.53
N PRO A 525 -11.56 16.92 27.72
CA PRO A 525 -11.96 17.18 26.33
C PRO A 525 -11.88 15.88 25.51
N ILE A 526 -12.80 15.71 24.54
CA ILE A 526 -12.79 14.54 23.64
C ILE A 526 -11.59 14.51 22.70
N ASN A 527 -10.99 15.66 22.38
CA ASN A 527 -9.65 15.71 21.81
C ASN A 527 -8.70 16.15 22.92
N PRO A 528 -7.76 15.30 23.35
CA PRO A 528 -6.84 15.64 24.43
C PRO A 528 -6.01 16.90 24.18
N GLY A 529 -5.72 17.24 22.92
CA GLY A 529 -5.04 18.48 22.57
C GLY A 529 -5.80 19.76 22.98
N GLN A 530 -7.12 19.69 23.07
CA GLN A 530 -7.96 20.81 23.57
C GLN A 530 -7.78 21.10 25.05
N ALA A 531 -7.14 20.22 25.83
CA ALA A 531 -6.78 20.51 27.22
C ALA A 531 -5.83 21.71 27.35
N PHE A 532 -5.13 22.06 26.27
CA PHE A 532 -4.21 23.19 26.18
C PHE A 532 -4.85 24.44 25.54
N GLY A 533 -6.13 24.40 25.23
CA GLY A 533 -6.91 25.46 24.59
C GLY A 533 -7.41 25.10 23.19
N PRO A 534 -8.04 26.03 22.48
CA PRO A 534 -8.50 25.79 21.11
C PRO A 534 -7.33 25.40 20.20
N ILE A 535 -7.50 24.37 19.36
CA ILE A 535 -6.51 23.97 18.39
C ILE A 535 -6.56 24.97 17.23
N PRO A 536 -5.48 25.72 16.96
CA PRO A 536 -5.49 26.75 15.93
C PRO A 536 -5.30 26.12 14.54
N ASP A 537 -5.91 26.75 13.53
CA ASP A 537 -5.62 26.43 12.14
C ASP A 537 -4.13 26.63 11.83
N GLN A 538 -3.59 25.81 10.97
CA GLN A 538 -2.19 25.90 10.55
C GLN A 538 -2.10 25.92 9.02
N SER A 539 -1.05 26.57 8.52
CA SER A 539 -0.73 26.56 7.10
C SER A 539 0.78 26.59 6.88
N GLN A 540 1.23 25.95 5.81
CA GLN A 540 2.66 25.90 5.45
C GLN A 540 2.84 25.78 3.95
N THR A 541 3.79 26.54 3.40
CA THR A 541 4.24 26.42 2.01
C THR A 541 5.51 25.61 1.94
N PHE A 542 5.52 24.55 1.13
CA PHE A 542 6.69 23.74 0.81
C PHE A 542 7.16 24.04 -0.62
N LYS A 543 8.47 24.09 -0.82
CA LYS A 543 9.07 24.35 -2.13
C LYS A 543 10.20 23.37 -2.36
N GLN A 544 10.31 22.83 -3.60
CA GLN A 544 11.36 21.92 -3.94
C GLN A 544 11.79 22.03 -5.39
N ILE A 545 13.10 22.08 -5.59
CA ILE A 545 13.75 21.92 -6.90
C ILE A 545 14.19 20.47 -7.04
N GLN A 546 13.85 19.83 -8.16
CA GLN A 546 14.13 18.43 -8.46
C GLN A 546 14.91 18.32 -9.78
N PRO A 547 16.25 18.40 -9.74
CA PRO A 547 17.10 18.11 -10.90
C PRO A 547 17.25 16.61 -11.12
N LYS A 548 17.47 16.22 -12.38
CA LYS A 548 17.90 14.87 -12.78
C LYS A 548 18.92 14.99 -13.90
N VAL A 549 19.96 14.18 -13.83
CA VAL A 549 20.97 13.99 -14.87
C VAL A 549 21.05 12.50 -15.18
N SER A 550 21.01 12.13 -16.43
CA SER A 550 21.16 10.76 -16.88
C SER A 550 22.13 10.69 -18.07
N LEU A 551 22.87 9.63 -18.14
CA LEU A 551 23.74 9.34 -19.27
C LEU A 551 23.61 7.89 -19.70
N ARG A 552 23.74 7.65 -20.99
CA ARG A 552 23.84 6.32 -21.60
C ARG A 552 25.09 6.29 -22.51
N TYR A 553 25.77 5.17 -22.46
CA TYR A 553 26.88 4.89 -23.36
C TYR A 553 26.74 3.48 -23.95
N ALA A 554 26.52 3.38 -25.24
CA ALA A 554 26.46 2.12 -25.96
C ALA A 554 27.90 1.52 -26.07
N ILE A 555 28.18 0.50 -25.23
CA ILE A 555 29.46 -0.23 -25.26
C ILE A 555 29.53 -1.03 -26.53
N THR A 556 28.47 -1.72 -26.87
CA THR A 556 28.21 -2.41 -28.14
C THR A 556 26.79 -2.07 -28.60
N ASP A 557 26.34 -2.60 -29.72
CA ASP A 557 24.96 -2.40 -30.19
C ASP A 557 23.95 -3.09 -29.25
N ASP A 558 24.36 -4.11 -28.52
CA ASP A 558 23.50 -4.92 -27.62
C ASP A 558 23.72 -4.62 -26.14
N VAL A 559 24.72 -3.81 -25.75
CA VAL A 559 25.09 -3.58 -24.34
C VAL A 559 25.29 -2.11 -24.06
N ASN A 560 24.52 -1.59 -23.10
CA ASN A 560 24.57 -0.21 -22.67
C ASN A 560 25.12 -0.10 -21.23
N PHE A 561 26.04 0.84 -21.01
CA PHE A 561 26.29 1.39 -19.67
C PHE A 561 25.41 2.61 -19.46
N TYR A 562 24.89 2.77 -18.25
CA TYR A 562 24.15 3.96 -17.87
C TYR A 562 24.55 4.44 -16.48
N ALA A 563 24.35 5.73 -16.23
CA ALA A 563 24.37 6.29 -14.90
C ALA A 563 23.36 7.42 -14.77
N ASN A 564 22.80 7.60 -13.60
CA ASN A 564 21.91 8.72 -13.32
C ASN A 564 22.09 9.24 -11.89
N TRP A 565 21.73 10.51 -11.73
CA TRP A 565 21.56 11.17 -10.44
C TRP A 565 20.28 11.98 -10.48
N GLY A 566 19.51 11.92 -9.38
CA GLY A 566 18.29 12.70 -9.28
C GLY A 566 17.87 12.99 -7.85
N ILE A 567 17.03 14.03 -7.71
CA ILE A 567 16.37 14.39 -6.47
C ILE A 567 14.88 14.10 -6.61
N GLY A 568 14.33 13.43 -5.60
CA GLY A 568 12.91 13.29 -5.37
C GLY A 568 12.51 13.82 -4.00
N PHE A 569 11.23 14.08 -3.79
CA PHE A 569 10.74 14.52 -2.50
C PHE A 569 9.33 14.03 -2.20
N LYS A 570 9.01 13.99 -0.91
CA LYS A 570 7.65 13.99 -0.38
C LYS A 570 7.42 15.30 0.36
N SER A 571 6.28 15.92 0.15
CA SER A 571 5.96 17.15 0.86
C SER A 571 5.83 16.90 2.36
N GLY A 572 6.12 17.91 3.17
CA GLY A 572 5.72 17.92 4.56
C GLY A 572 4.21 18.05 4.69
N GLY A 573 3.71 17.95 5.89
CA GLY A 573 2.27 18.01 6.16
C GLY A 573 1.97 18.13 7.63
N PHE A 574 0.72 17.88 7.97
CA PHE A 574 0.23 17.98 9.33
C PHE A 574 -0.23 16.61 9.84
N ASN A 575 0.16 16.30 11.07
CA ASN A 575 -0.46 15.22 11.86
C ASN A 575 -1.86 15.63 12.29
N ASN A 576 -2.64 14.69 12.78
CA ASN A 576 -3.89 15.00 13.46
C ASN A 576 -3.62 16.02 14.55
N GLN A 577 -4.42 17.08 14.56
CA GLN A 577 -4.17 18.24 15.42
C GLN A 577 -4.26 17.88 16.89
N GLY A 578 -3.25 18.30 17.67
CA GLY A 578 -3.10 17.98 19.09
C GLY A 578 -2.23 16.75 19.39
N SER A 579 -1.72 16.05 18.39
CA SER A 579 -0.86 14.86 18.56
C SER A 579 0.41 15.14 19.36
N ALA A 580 1.09 16.25 19.09
CA ALA A 580 2.30 16.66 19.81
C ALA A 580 2.04 16.83 21.31
N ALA A 581 0.93 17.48 21.68
CA ALA A 581 0.57 17.71 23.07
C ALA A 581 0.26 16.40 23.81
N ILE A 582 -0.38 15.44 23.15
CA ILE A 582 -0.70 14.14 23.73
C ILE A 582 0.57 13.35 23.99
N VAL A 583 1.48 13.26 23.01
CA VAL A 583 2.75 12.53 23.17
C VAL A 583 3.59 13.14 24.29
N ASP A 584 3.67 14.45 24.35
CA ASP A 584 4.38 15.14 25.44
C ASP A 584 3.77 14.81 26.81
N GLN A 585 2.46 14.93 26.96
CA GLN A 585 1.78 14.71 28.23
C GLN A 585 1.78 13.22 28.66
N ALA A 586 1.43 12.33 27.73
CA ALA A 586 1.22 10.92 28.05
C ALA A 586 2.53 10.12 28.19
N PHE A 587 3.59 10.54 27.50
CA PHE A 587 4.86 9.81 27.47
C PHE A 587 6.02 10.63 28.03
N ASN A 588 6.36 11.78 27.47
CA ASN A 588 7.55 12.51 27.88
C ASN A 588 7.49 12.92 29.35
N GLN A 589 6.37 13.51 29.76
CA GLN A 589 6.19 13.95 31.17
C GLN A 589 5.91 12.79 32.13
N PHE A 590 5.24 11.73 31.67
CA PHE A 590 4.79 10.64 32.52
C PHE A 590 5.87 9.58 32.77
N ILE A 591 6.58 9.14 31.70
CA ILE A 591 7.61 8.11 31.80
C ILE A 591 9.03 8.65 31.59
N GLY A 592 9.18 9.97 31.39
CA GLY A 592 10.49 10.61 31.29
C GLY A 592 11.20 10.34 29.96
N THR A 593 10.47 10.02 28.89
CA THR A 593 11.02 9.94 27.52
C THR A 593 11.24 11.32 26.95
N ASN A 594 11.86 11.42 25.78
CA ASN A 594 12.09 12.67 25.06
C ASN A 594 11.78 12.48 23.58
N VAL A 595 10.62 11.90 23.30
CA VAL A 595 10.15 11.68 21.92
C VAL A 595 9.65 13.00 21.34
N LEU A 596 10.22 13.43 20.21
CA LEU A 596 9.91 14.68 19.57
C LEU A 596 8.88 14.47 18.45
N ILE A 597 7.61 14.65 18.76
CA ILE A 597 6.53 14.69 17.77
C ILE A 597 6.08 16.14 17.58
N ASN A 598 5.85 16.51 16.33
CA ASN A 598 5.31 17.81 15.96
C ASN A 598 4.00 17.63 15.18
N ASP A 599 3.06 18.55 15.36
CA ASP A 599 1.85 18.55 14.54
C ASP A 599 2.15 18.88 13.07
N LEU A 600 3.23 19.64 12.81
CA LEU A 600 3.79 19.88 11.46
C LEU A 600 5.05 19.01 11.27
N TYR A 601 5.02 18.07 10.31
CA TYR A 601 6.21 17.30 9.93
C TYR A 601 6.90 17.85 8.68
N ARG A 602 8.23 17.65 8.60
CA ARG A 602 9.07 18.20 7.55
C ARG A 602 8.93 17.43 6.25
N LYS A 603 9.25 18.07 5.12
CA LYS A 603 9.37 17.41 3.82
C LYS A 603 10.57 16.46 3.81
N GLU A 604 10.38 15.28 3.20
CA GLU A 604 11.44 14.32 2.93
C GLU A 604 12.09 14.64 1.58
N LYS A 605 13.42 14.49 1.48
CA LYS A 605 14.16 14.66 0.24
C LYS A 605 15.13 13.49 0.05
N SER A 606 15.03 12.79 -1.08
CA SER A 606 15.97 11.75 -1.49
C SER A 606 16.91 12.28 -2.58
N SER A 607 18.20 12.00 -2.45
CA SER A 607 19.22 12.24 -3.49
C SER A 607 19.87 10.92 -3.82
N ALA A 608 19.64 10.39 -5.02
CA ALA A 608 20.10 9.06 -5.40
C ALA A 608 21.05 9.10 -6.59
N PHE A 609 22.09 8.28 -6.52
CA PHE A 609 23.02 7.95 -7.60
C PHE A 609 22.82 6.49 -7.98
N GLU A 610 22.80 6.21 -9.26
CA GLU A 610 22.73 4.87 -9.81
C GLU A 610 23.67 4.75 -10.99
N ALA A 611 24.33 3.59 -11.13
CA ALA A 611 25.05 3.22 -12.34
C ALA A 611 24.89 1.74 -12.62
N GLY A 612 24.78 1.38 -13.89
CA GLY A 612 24.53 0.00 -14.28
C GLY A 612 24.97 -0.34 -15.70
N ILE A 613 24.87 -1.62 -16.01
CA ILE A 613 25.09 -2.19 -17.34
C ILE A 613 23.91 -3.10 -17.64
N LYS A 614 23.28 -2.90 -18.77
CA LYS A 614 22.20 -3.76 -19.27
C LYS A 614 22.33 -4.07 -20.73
N GLY A 615 21.76 -5.17 -21.15
CA GLY A 615 21.81 -5.56 -22.54
C GLY A 615 21.39 -7.00 -22.80
N SER A 616 21.65 -7.45 -24.01
CA SER A 616 21.41 -8.80 -24.47
C SER A 616 22.70 -9.50 -24.91
N ALA A 617 22.68 -10.82 -24.94
CA ALA A 617 23.74 -11.70 -25.39
C ALA A 617 23.16 -12.96 -26.03
N LEU A 618 23.98 -13.78 -26.64
CA LEU A 618 23.57 -15.05 -27.26
C LEU A 618 22.45 -14.87 -28.33
N ASN A 619 22.54 -13.81 -29.13
CA ASN A 619 21.56 -13.42 -30.15
C ASN A 619 20.16 -13.15 -29.55
N GLY A 620 20.12 -12.48 -28.40
CA GLY A 620 18.85 -12.08 -27.75
C GLY A 620 18.30 -13.09 -26.73
N SER A 621 18.73 -14.36 -26.77
CA SER A 621 18.22 -15.39 -25.83
C SER A 621 18.68 -15.22 -24.36
N LEU A 622 19.54 -14.25 -24.09
CA LEU A 622 19.93 -13.86 -22.74
C LEU A 622 19.83 -12.35 -22.59
N THR A 623 19.04 -11.86 -21.63
CA THR A 623 19.01 -10.46 -21.23
C THR A 623 19.47 -10.30 -19.80
N PHE A 624 20.15 -9.20 -19.49
CA PHE A 624 20.63 -8.91 -18.15
C PHE A 624 20.61 -7.42 -17.83
N ASP A 625 20.48 -7.11 -16.54
CA ASP A 625 20.64 -5.78 -15.96
C ASP A 625 21.35 -5.90 -14.62
N LEU A 626 22.45 -5.18 -14.47
CA LEU A 626 23.23 -5.07 -13.24
C LEU A 626 23.33 -3.60 -12.85
N ALA A 627 22.85 -3.24 -11.66
CA ALA A 627 22.89 -1.87 -11.15
C ALA A 627 23.45 -1.81 -9.73
N GLY A 628 24.15 -0.72 -9.43
CA GLY A 628 24.54 -0.31 -8.09
C GLY A 628 23.94 1.06 -7.79
N TYR A 629 23.50 1.27 -6.54
CA TYR A 629 22.86 2.52 -6.14
C TYR A 629 23.30 2.99 -4.75
N TYR A 630 23.23 4.31 -4.56
CA TYR A 630 23.41 4.99 -3.29
C TYR A 630 22.40 6.12 -3.17
N THR A 631 21.67 6.17 -2.05
CA THR A 631 20.67 7.20 -1.77
C THR A 631 20.90 7.80 -0.40
N LYS A 632 20.97 9.12 -0.35
CA LYS A 632 20.89 9.89 0.88
C LYS A 632 19.48 10.46 1.02
N ILE A 633 18.86 10.24 2.19
CA ILE A 633 17.51 10.72 2.50
C ILE A 633 17.62 11.70 3.66
N ASP A 634 17.24 12.94 3.42
CA ASP A 634 17.13 13.98 4.45
C ASP A 634 15.67 14.06 4.92
N ASP A 635 15.45 14.10 6.25
CA ASP A 635 14.14 14.20 6.90
C ASP A 635 13.16 13.10 6.49
N MET A 636 13.61 11.84 6.45
CA MET A 636 12.78 10.68 6.09
C MET A 636 11.50 10.65 6.92
N GLN A 637 10.35 10.62 6.27
CA GLN A 637 9.05 10.51 6.94
C GLN A 637 8.82 9.07 7.36
N PHE A 638 8.53 8.92 8.65
CA PHE A 638 8.32 7.63 9.26
C PHE A 638 7.05 7.64 10.11
N PHE A 639 6.28 6.56 10.05
CA PHE A 639 5.09 6.35 10.83
C PHE A 639 5.45 5.86 12.24
N GLU A 640 4.96 6.54 13.27
CA GLU A 640 5.03 6.10 14.66
C GLU A 640 3.64 5.88 15.23
N PHE A 641 3.51 4.85 16.07
CA PHE A 641 2.26 4.42 16.63
C PHE A 641 2.31 4.48 18.15
N PHE A 642 1.41 5.26 18.73
CA PHE A 642 1.31 5.44 20.17
C PHE A 642 0.01 4.85 20.69
N VAL A 643 0.11 4.15 21.82
CA VAL A 643 -1.02 3.52 22.50
C VAL A 643 -1.02 3.93 23.96
N GLY A 644 -2.17 4.36 24.45
CA GLY A 644 -2.30 4.81 25.83
C GLY A 644 -3.77 4.89 26.26
N ALA A 645 -4.02 5.51 27.39
CA ALA A 645 -5.39 5.74 27.88
C ALA A 645 -6.24 6.60 26.93
N PHE A 646 -5.61 7.28 25.98
CA PHE A 646 -6.23 8.03 24.91
C PHE A 646 -6.54 7.16 23.67
N GLY A 647 -6.37 5.82 23.74
CA GLY A 647 -6.56 4.91 22.63
C GLY A 647 -5.35 4.80 21.71
N LEU A 648 -5.59 4.78 20.39
CA LEU A 648 -4.58 4.62 19.35
C LEU A 648 -4.32 5.98 18.67
N LEU A 649 -3.05 6.38 18.60
CA LEU A 649 -2.62 7.59 17.92
C LEU A 649 -1.57 7.25 16.88
N ARG A 650 -1.81 7.67 15.63
CA ARG A 650 -0.90 7.54 14.51
C ARG A 650 -0.31 8.90 14.19
N VAL A 651 1.01 8.95 14.03
CA VAL A 651 1.71 10.19 13.71
C VAL A 651 2.83 9.93 12.70
N VAL A 652 3.12 10.93 11.90
CA VAL A 652 4.30 10.99 11.06
C VAL A 652 5.38 11.77 11.80
N SER A 653 6.53 11.16 11.99
CA SER A 653 7.75 11.78 12.49
C SER A 653 8.80 11.87 11.37
N ASN A 654 9.91 12.57 11.62
CA ASN A 654 11.02 12.61 10.69
C ASN A 654 12.26 11.99 11.31
N ILE A 655 12.89 11.07 10.58
CA ILE A 655 14.25 10.61 10.82
C ILE A 655 15.17 11.57 10.07
N ASP A 656 16.05 12.28 10.77
CA ASP A 656 16.76 13.42 10.19
C ASP A 656 17.67 13.08 9.00
N GLU A 657 18.36 11.92 9.04
CA GLU A 657 19.22 11.48 7.95
C GLU A 657 19.29 9.96 7.90
N VAL A 658 19.08 9.40 6.70
CA VAL A 658 19.22 7.97 6.40
C VAL A 658 20.06 7.80 5.13
N GLU A 659 20.98 6.85 5.14
CA GLU A 659 21.71 6.41 3.96
C GLU A 659 21.29 5.00 3.57
N VAL A 660 21.11 4.78 2.27
CA VAL A 660 20.77 3.48 1.69
C VAL A 660 21.65 3.22 0.49
N TYR A 661 22.24 2.03 0.41
CA TYR A 661 23.02 1.60 -0.75
C TYR A 661 22.84 0.12 -1.03
N GLY A 662 23.06 -0.27 -2.27
CA GLY A 662 22.87 -1.66 -2.64
C GLY A 662 23.18 -1.96 -4.09
N GLY A 663 22.81 -3.17 -4.49
CA GLY A 663 22.98 -3.65 -5.85
C GLY A 663 21.86 -4.56 -6.28
N GLU A 664 21.57 -4.54 -7.56
CA GLU A 664 20.55 -5.36 -8.21
C GLU A 664 21.15 -6.09 -9.40
N PHE A 665 20.72 -7.33 -9.59
CA PHE A 665 21.02 -8.12 -10.78
C PHE A 665 19.77 -8.83 -11.25
N ASN A 666 19.43 -8.65 -12.52
CA ASN A 666 18.32 -9.31 -13.20
C ASN A 666 18.87 -10.08 -14.41
N ILE A 667 18.32 -11.26 -14.64
CA ILE A 667 18.67 -12.11 -15.78
C ILE A 667 17.44 -12.85 -16.28
N ASN A 668 17.24 -12.86 -17.60
CA ASN A 668 16.26 -13.71 -18.28
C ASN A 668 17.01 -14.49 -19.35
N ALA A 669 16.68 -15.79 -19.47
CA ALA A 669 17.31 -16.67 -20.44
C ALA A 669 16.29 -17.63 -21.05
N GLU A 670 16.16 -17.58 -22.35
CA GLU A 670 15.50 -18.61 -23.13
C GLU A 670 16.49 -19.77 -23.33
N ILE A 671 16.27 -20.90 -22.66
CA ILE A 671 17.16 -22.06 -22.66
C ILE A 671 17.03 -22.84 -23.96
N VAL A 672 15.81 -23.04 -24.37
CA VAL A 672 15.37 -23.54 -25.68
C VAL A 672 14.03 -22.90 -25.98
N GLU A 673 13.61 -22.90 -27.23
CA GLU A 673 12.32 -22.36 -27.65
C GLU A 673 11.18 -22.84 -26.74
N GLY A 674 10.49 -21.88 -26.11
CA GLY A 674 9.41 -22.10 -25.16
C GLY A 674 9.82 -22.54 -23.75
N TRP A 675 11.09 -22.46 -23.37
CA TRP A 675 11.54 -22.66 -22.01
C TRP A 675 12.41 -21.49 -21.50
N ASP A 676 11.84 -20.69 -20.62
CA ASP A 676 12.44 -19.50 -20.02
C ASP A 676 12.83 -19.73 -18.56
N LEU A 677 13.99 -19.19 -18.19
CA LEU A 677 14.42 -19.04 -16.82
C LEU A 677 14.62 -17.55 -16.53
N TYR A 678 14.20 -17.10 -15.37
CA TYR A 678 14.47 -15.75 -14.91
C TYR A 678 14.89 -15.74 -13.45
N GLY A 679 15.79 -14.82 -13.16
CA GLY A 679 16.31 -14.63 -11.82
C GLY A 679 16.56 -13.16 -11.57
N ALA A 680 16.28 -12.74 -10.34
CA ALA A 680 16.60 -11.41 -9.90
C ALA A 680 16.99 -11.40 -8.43
N ILE A 681 17.98 -10.59 -8.09
CA ILE A 681 18.42 -10.37 -6.72
C ILE A 681 18.61 -8.88 -6.49
N ASN A 682 18.11 -8.40 -5.36
CA ASN A 682 18.46 -7.10 -4.80
C ASN A 682 19.03 -7.30 -3.40
N VAL A 683 20.12 -6.59 -3.09
CA VAL A 683 20.70 -6.52 -1.74
C VAL A 683 20.73 -5.06 -1.34
N THR A 684 20.20 -4.75 -0.16
CA THR A 684 20.07 -3.39 0.35
C THR A 684 20.68 -3.28 1.75
N GLU A 685 21.60 -2.35 1.92
CA GLU A 685 22.09 -1.90 3.23
C GLU A 685 21.58 -0.49 3.50
N SER A 686 21.24 -0.24 4.76
CA SER A 686 20.74 1.07 5.19
C SER A 686 21.22 1.40 6.59
N GLU A 687 21.35 2.69 6.87
CA GLU A 687 21.80 3.16 8.19
C GLU A 687 21.15 4.51 8.52
N ILE A 688 20.60 4.63 9.71
CA ILE A 688 20.16 5.89 10.30
C ILE A 688 21.38 6.67 10.75
N LYS A 689 21.67 7.81 10.12
CA LYS A 689 22.83 8.66 10.42
C LYS A 689 22.51 9.72 11.47
N ALA A 690 21.28 10.17 11.51
CA ALA A 690 20.81 11.14 12.50
C ALA A 690 19.33 10.94 12.79
N ASN A 691 18.94 11.03 14.06
CA ASN A 691 17.55 10.97 14.51
C ASN A 691 17.41 11.74 15.83
N ALA A 692 16.99 12.98 15.79
CA ALA A 692 16.84 13.84 16.97
C ALA A 692 15.70 13.39 17.89
N SER A 693 14.64 12.78 17.31
CA SER A 693 13.51 12.23 18.07
C SER A 693 13.92 11.00 18.90
N ARG A 694 14.82 10.17 18.33
CA ARG A 694 15.29 8.93 18.98
C ARG A 694 16.81 8.76 18.78
N PRO A 695 17.64 9.53 19.50
CA PRO A 695 19.10 9.55 19.27
C PRO A 695 19.79 8.18 19.43
N GLN A 696 19.21 7.29 20.25
CA GLN A 696 19.71 5.93 20.44
C GLN A 696 19.62 5.08 19.17
N THR A 697 18.79 5.43 18.20
CA THR A 697 18.59 4.64 16.98
C THR A 697 19.62 4.95 15.87
N VAL A 698 20.57 5.85 16.13
CA VAL A 698 21.67 6.16 15.20
C VAL A 698 22.57 4.94 15.04
N GLY A 699 22.80 4.51 13.81
CA GLY A 699 23.50 3.27 13.46
C GLY A 699 22.57 2.09 13.14
N ASN A 700 21.28 2.19 13.49
CA ASN A 700 20.29 1.18 13.15
C ASN A 700 19.89 1.26 11.68
N LYS A 701 19.29 0.19 11.15
CA LYS A 701 18.80 0.12 9.76
C LYS A 701 17.56 0.97 9.56
N SER A 702 17.32 1.39 8.32
CA SER A 702 16.04 2.01 7.91
C SER A 702 14.89 1.02 8.08
N PRO A 703 13.77 1.44 8.69
CA PRO A 703 12.61 0.56 8.85
C PRO A 703 11.99 0.18 7.49
N TYR A 704 11.23 -0.93 7.48
CA TYR A 704 10.56 -1.50 6.31
C TYR A 704 11.51 -1.93 5.19
N THR A 705 12.82 -1.95 5.42
CA THR A 705 13.83 -2.31 4.42
C THR A 705 14.24 -3.76 4.62
N ALA A 706 13.91 -4.62 3.65
CA ALA A 706 14.41 -5.98 3.63
C ALA A 706 15.89 -5.99 3.24
N ASP A 707 16.72 -6.77 3.95
CA ASP A 707 18.16 -6.88 3.65
C ASP A 707 18.42 -7.35 2.22
N TYR A 708 17.53 -8.19 1.68
CA TYR A 708 17.58 -8.65 0.29
C TYR A 708 16.21 -9.12 -0.19
N THR A 709 16.02 -9.15 -1.51
CA THR A 709 14.95 -9.86 -2.19
C THR A 709 15.52 -10.71 -3.30
N ILE A 710 15.02 -11.94 -3.44
CA ILE A 710 15.42 -12.86 -4.51
C ILE A 710 14.15 -13.34 -5.19
N ASN A 711 14.10 -13.22 -6.52
CA ASN A 711 13.03 -13.74 -7.35
C ASN A 711 13.64 -14.75 -8.32
N LEU A 712 13.10 -15.94 -8.35
CA LEU A 712 13.50 -17.01 -9.26
C LEU A 712 12.25 -17.55 -9.93
N GLY A 713 12.34 -17.82 -11.21
CA GLY A 713 11.21 -18.43 -11.89
C GLY A 713 11.56 -19.16 -13.16
N THR A 714 10.62 -19.94 -13.62
CA THR A 714 10.71 -20.68 -14.88
C THR A 714 9.34 -20.73 -15.53
N GLN A 715 9.32 -20.66 -16.85
CA GLN A 715 8.14 -20.84 -17.67
C GLN A 715 8.45 -21.84 -18.79
N VAL A 716 7.53 -22.79 -18.98
CA VAL A 716 7.60 -23.73 -20.10
C VAL A 716 6.30 -23.63 -20.87
N VAL A 717 6.39 -23.34 -22.16
CA VAL A 717 5.29 -23.39 -23.13
C VAL A 717 5.63 -24.48 -24.14
N ALA A 718 4.85 -25.54 -24.17
CA ALA A 718 5.14 -26.71 -25.00
C ALA A 718 3.92 -27.09 -25.87
N PRO A 719 4.06 -27.18 -27.19
CA PRO A 719 2.96 -27.62 -28.07
C PRO A 719 2.62 -29.10 -27.81
N ILE A 720 1.41 -29.33 -27.33
CA ILE A 720 0.89 -30.71 -27.08
C ILE A 720 0.05 -31.18 -28.25
N ALA A 721 -0.67 -30.26 -28.89
CA ALA A 721 -1.45 -30.54 -30.09
C ALA A 721 -1.39 -29.36 -31.05
N ALA A 722 -1.86 -29.52 -32.27
CA ALA A 722 -1.88 -28.44 -33.26
C ALA A 722 -2.78 -27.24 -32.87
N THR A 723 -3.58 -27.38 -31.81
CA THR A 723 -4.60 -26.41 -31.40
C THR A 723 -4.42 -25.87 -29.98
N PHE A 724 -3.46 -26.39 -29.20
CA PHE A 724 -3.19 -25.90 -27.86
C PHE A 724 -1.81 -26.29 -27.34
N ASP A 725 -1.30 -25.46 -26.45
CA ASP A 725 -0.05 -25.62 -25.74
C ASP A 725 -0.27 -25.96 -24.27
N MET A 726 0.70 -26.62 -23.68
CA MET A 726 0.82 -26.77 -22.24
C MET A 726 1.64 -25.60 -21.70
N VAL A 727 1.17 -24.98 -20.66
CA VAL A 727 1.88 -23.90 -19.96
C VAL A 727 2.15 -24.35 -18.52
N LEU A 728 3.42 -24.26 -18.12
CA LEU A 728 3.86 -24.47 -16.75
C LEU A 728 4.67 -23.24 -16.32
N ARG A 729 4.30 -22.63 -15.21
CA ARG A 729 5.05 -21.52 -14.62
C ARG A 729 5.23 -21.73 -13.13
N ALA A 730 6.43 -21.44 -12.65
CA ALA A 730 6.75 -21.48 -11.23
C ALA A 730 7.56 -20.24 -10.86
N ASP A 731 7.12 -19.54 -9.81
CA ASP A 731 7.72 -18.33 -9.28
C ASP A 731 8.07 -18.53 -7.81
N TYR A 732 9.31 -18.29 -7.42
CA TYR A 732 9.77 -18.37 -6.04
C TYR A 732 10.41 -17.06 -5.61
N ARG A 733 9.79 -16.41 -4.62
CA ARG A 733 10.30 -15.18 -4.02
C ARG A 733 10.79 -15.43 -2.61
N ILE A 734 12.00 -14.92 -2.31
CA ILE A 734 12.54 -14.84 -0.95
C ILE A 734 12.62 -13.37 -0.56
N THR A 735 12.06 -13.05 0.60
CA THR A 735 12.19 -11.74 1.24
C THR A 735 13.08 -11.90 2.47
N GLY A 736 14.14 -11.12 2.54
CA GLY A 736 15.12 -11.14 3.63
C GLY A 736 14.56 -10.62 4.95
N PRO A 737 15.33 -10.73 6.02
CA PRO A 737 14.92 -10.21 7.32
C PRO A 737 14.63 -8.72 7.24
N THR A 738 13.66 -8.26 8.04
CA THR A 738 13.18 -6.87 7.98
C THR A 738 12.89 -6.35 9.38
N TRP A 739 13.38 -5.15 9.69
CA TRP A 739 12.95 -4.33 10.80
C TRP A 739 11.83 -3.37 10.33
N PHE A 740 10.77 -3.24 11.12
CA PHE A 740 9.65 -2.36 10.81
C PHE A 740 9.67 -1.04 11.61
N HIS A 741 10.63 -0.89 12.51
CA HIS A 741 10.76 0.27 13.39
C HIS A 741 12.22 0.64 13.59
N THR A 742 12.47 1.79 14.20
CA THR A 742 13.81 2.34 14.37
C THR A 742 14.57 1.79 15.57
N LEU A 743 13.90 1.28 16.62
CA LEU A 743 14.52 0.83 17.88
C LEU A 743 15.38 -0.42 17.73
N GLN A 744 14.94 -1.40 16.95
CA GLN A 744 15.65 -2.66 16.67
C GLN A 744 16.11 -3.40 17.95
N ASP A 745 17.39 -3.43 18.25
CA ASP A 745 17.93 -4.13 19.44
C ASP A 745 17.90 -3.29 20.72
N ASP A 746 17.32 -2.07 20.69
CA ASP A 746 17.33 -1.17 21.83
C ASP A 746 16.26 -1.52 22.87
N MET A 747 16.60 -1.31 24.14
CA MET A 747 15.64 -1.26 25.23
C MET A 747 14.95 0.11 25.25
N ASN A 748 13.64 0.13 25.49
CA ASN A 748 12.86 1.37 25.56
C ASN A 748 11.99 1.42 26.81
N PRO A 749 11.97 2.55 27.59
CA PRO A 749 11.03 2.73 28.68
C PRO A 749 9.61 2.76 28.17
N THR A 750 8.68 2.17 28.92
CA THR A 750 7.28 2.05 28.54
C THR A 750 6.33 2.60 29.59
N LEU A 751 5.05 2.70 29.25
CA LEU A 751 3.99 3.03 30.20
C LEU A 751 3.98 2.10 31.43
N PHE A 752 4.44 0.86 31.32
CA PHE A 752 4.58 -0.06 32.42
C PHE A 752 5.63 0.41 33.44
N SER A 753 6.68 1.11 32.99
CA SER A 753 7.68 1.72 33.89
C SER A 753 7.07 2.84 34.74
N GLY A 754 6.14 3.63 34.17
CA GLY A 754 5.43 4.69 34.85
C GLY A 754 4.28 4.20 35.76
N LEU A 755 3.57 3.15 35.31
CA LEU A 755 2.45 2.56 36.09
C LEU A 755 2.92 1.78 37.30
N LEU A 756 4.15 1.29 37.31
CA LEU A 756 4.78 0.55 38.38
C LEU A 756 5.96 1.33 38.99
N PRO A 757 5.72 2.46 39.66
CA PRO A 757 6.83 3.17 40.29
C PRO A 757 7.53 2.21 41.23
N GLY A 758 8.83 1.95 40.99
CA GLY A 758 9.63 0.98 41.71
C GLY A 758 9.60 1.19 43.25
N SER A 759 9.31 2.44 43.68
CA SER A 759 9.09 2.77 45.10
C SER A 759 7.84 2.16 45.74
N ALA A 760 6.78 1.89 44.94
CA ALA A 760 5.51 1.33 45.46
C ALA A 760 5.55 -0.21 45.59
N LEU A 761 6.31 -0.88 44.70
CA LEU A 761 6.37 -2.35 44.62
C LEU A 761 7.76 -2.92 44.94
N ALA A 762 8.72 -2.09 45.33
CA ALA A 762 10.12 -2.46 45.55
C ALA A 762 10.78 -3.14 44.32
N LEU A 763 10.31 -2.83 43.12
CA LEU A 763 10.83 -3.32 41.88
C LEU A 763 11.92 -2.40 41.33
N PRO A 764 12.91 -2.93 40.57
CA PRO A 764 13.92 -2.11 39.92
C PRO A 764 13.30 -1.13 38.93
N ALA A 765 13.91 0.02 38.71
CA ALA A 765 13.41 1.07 37.85
C ALA A 765 13.22 0.64 36.37
N PHE A 766 13.93 -0.38 35.92
CA PHE A 766 13.92 -0.91 34.56
C PHE A 766 12.90 -2.05 34.35
N VAL A 767 12.06 -2.35 35.29
CA VAL A 767 11.09 -3.48 35.21
C VAL A 767 10.12 -3.31 34.04
N GLY A 768 9.77 -2.08 33.71
CA GLY A 768 8.85 -1.80 32.61
C GLY A 768 9.49 -1.55 31.24
N ASP A 769 10.81 -1.70 31.14
CA ASP A 769 11.48 -1.49 29.85
C ASP A 769 11.21 -2.67 28.89
N ALA A 770 10.88 -2.34 27.63
CA ALA A 770 10.67 -3.32 26.57
C ALA A 770 11.97 -3.59 25.81
N ASP A 771 12.16 -4.85 25.42
CA ASP A 771 13.26 -5.31 24.57
C ASP A 771 12.72 -5.64 23.16
N TYR A 772 13.10 -4.84 22.19
CA TYR A 772 12.61 -4.95 20.82
C TYR A 772 13.45 -5.87 19.93
N SER A 773 14.50 -6.51 20.43
CA SER A 773 15.38 -7.42 19.67
C SER A 773 14.65 -8.63 19.05
N ILE A 774 13.48 -8.98 19.60
CA ILE A 774 12.65 -10.11 19.16
C ILE A 774 11.57 -9.71 18.14
N THR A 775 11.64 -8.49 17.59
CA THR A 775 10.60 -7.97 16.67
C THR A 775 11.03 -7.96 15.20
N ARG A 776 12.22 -8.47 14.90
CA ARG A 776 12.69 -8.60 13.53
C ARG A 776 11.96 -9.73 12.82
N ARG A 777 11.27 -9.41 11.72
CA ARG A 777 10.74 -10.46 10.85
C ARG A 777 11.90 -11.26 10.26
N GLU A 778 11.83 -12.58 10.36
CA GLU A 778 12.77 -13.48 9.70
C GLU A 778 12.59 -13.52 8.18
N ALA A 779 13.61 -14.05 7.49
CA ALA A 779 13.50 -14.31 6.06
C ALA A 779 12.46 -15.39 5.77
N PHE A 780 11.71 -15.21 4.70
CA PHE A 780 10.73 -16.19 4.25
C PHE A 780 10.70 -16.31 2.73
N GLY A 781 10.28 -17.47 2.25
CA GLY A 781 10.12 -17.73 0.82
C GLY A 781 8.71 -18.20 0.50
N VAL A 782 8.13 -17.64 -0.57
CA VAL A 782 6.81 -18.00 -1.10
C VAL A 782 6.97 -18.52 -2.51
N MET A 783 6.36 -19.67 -2.81
CA MET A 783 6.36 -20.27 -4.13
C MET A 783 4.94 -20.30 -4.69
N ASN A 784 4.79 -19.77 -5.90
CA ASN A 784 3.56 -19.87 -6.68
C ASN A 784 3.78 -20.82 -7.86
N LEU A 785 2.75 -21.56 -8.23
CA LEU A 785 2.78 -22.54 -9.33
C LEU A 785 1.50 -22.40 -10.15
N ARG A 786 1.66 -22.35 -11.47
CA ARG A 786 0.54 -22.37 -12.43
C ARG A 786 0.79 -23.47 -13.46
N PHE A 787 -0.21 -24.28 -13.74
CA PHE A 787 -0.16 -25.31 -14.76
C PHE A 787 -1.47 -25.35 -15.52
N GLY A 788 -1.40 -25.28 -16.84
CA GLY A 788 -2.60 -25.20 -17.65
C GLY A 788 -2.39 -25.56 -19.11
N PHE A 789 -3.43 -25.30 -19.87
CA PHE A 789 -3.47 -25.42 -21.31
C PHE A 789 -4.02 -24.14 -21.91
N GLU A 790 -3.41 -23.71 -23.01
CA GLU A 790 -3.74 -22.48 -23.73
C GLU A 790 -3.99 -22.81 -25.20
N GLY A 791 -5.17 -22.45 -25.70
CA GLY A 791 -5.55 -22.52 -27.12
C GLY A 791 -5.64 -21.12 -27.72
N GLU A 792 -5.99 -21.00 -29.00
CA GLU A 792 -6.08 -19.72 -29.71
C GLU A 792 -7.01 -18.72 -29.00
N ASN A 793 -8.13 -19.18 -28.45
CA ASN A 793 -9.17 -18.33 -27.87
C ASN A 793 -9.51 -18.68 -26.39
N TRP A 794 -8.84 -19.62 -25.78
CA TRP A 794 -9.17 -20.09 -24.45
C TRP A 794 -7.93 -20.52 -23.66
N ASN A 795 -8.02 -20.38 -22.35
CA ASN A 795 -7.07 -20.97 -21.41
C ASN A 795 -7.79 -21.66 -20.25
N VAL A 796 -7.15 -22.66 -19.67
CA VAL A 796 -7.58 -23.32 -18.43
C VAL A 796 -6.34 -23.57 -17.59
N THR A 797 -6.27 -22.96 -16.42
CA THR A 797 -5.09 -22.99 -15.56
C THR A 797 -5.47 -23.39 -14.14
N ALA A 798 -4.81 -24.42 -13.61
CA ALA A 798 -4.80 -24.70 -12.18
C ALA A 798 -3.64 -23.92 -11.52
N PHE A 799 -3.88 -23.30 -10.39
CA PHE A 799 -2.86 -22.52 -9.71
C PHE A 799 -2.77 -22.83 -8.21
N ALA A 800 -1.61 -22.58 -7.67
CA ALA A 800 -1.33 -22.65 -6.24
C ALA A 800 -0.53 -21.40 -5.84
N GLU A 801 -1.11 -20.55 -5.02
CA GLU A 801 -0.42 -19.47 -4.32
C GLU A 801 0.15 -20.00 -3.01
N ASN A 802 1.33 -19.55 -2.63
CA ASN A 802 2.03 -20.03 -1.43
C ASN A 802 1.98 -21.58 -1.31
N LEU A 803 2.43 -22.26 -2.35
CA LEU A 803 2.32 -23.73 -2.54
C LEU A 803 2.71 -24.53 -1.27
N PHE A 804 3.76 -24.09 -0.57
CA PHE A 804 4.26 -24.77 0.63
C PHE A 804 3.56 -24.33 1.92
N ASN A 805 2.54 -23.50 1.85
CA ASN A 805 1.81 -22.95 2.99
C ASN A 805 2.75 -22.32 4.04
N ARG A 806 3.73 -21.53 3.56
CA ARG A 806 4.66 -20.84 4.46
C ARG A 806 3.90 -19.78 5.25
N LYS A 807 3.93 -19.90 6.57
CA LYS A 807 3.46 -18.84 7.46
C LYS A 807 4.56 -17.79 7.62
N TYR A 808 4.19 -16.52 7.52
CA TYR A 808 5.10 -15.40 7.65
C TYR A 808 4.35 -14.17 8.16
N LEU A 809 5.09 -13.21 8.69
CA LEU A 809 4.55 -11.91 9.08
C LEU A 809 4.47 -10.99 7.86
N ASN A 810 3.33 -10.33 7.70
CA ASN A 810 3.18 -9.24 6.74
C ASN A 810 3.84 -7.96 7.31
N GLU A 811 3.49 -7.61 8.55
CA GLU A 811 3.94 -6.38 9.18
C GLU A 811 4.08 -6.50 10.71
N VAL A 812 4.95 -5.65 11.28
CA VAL A 812 5.09 -5.45 12.73
C VAL A 812 5.00 -3.95 13.02
N ILE A 813 3.87 -3.49 13.54
CA ILE A 813 3.65 -2.09 13.90
C ILE A 813 4.02 -1.90 15.36
N THR A 814 5.16 -1.31 15.64
CA THR A 814 5.68 -1.15 17.00
C THR A 814 5.07 0.06 17.69
N ALA A 815 4.51 -0.16 18.90
CA ALA A 815 4.08 0.87 19.83
C ALA A 815 5.13 0.97 20.97
N ALA A 816 6.20 1.73 20.68
CA ALA A 816 7.43 1.71 21.47
C ALA A 816 7.23 2.03 22.95
N GLU A 817 6.49 3.07 23.27
CA GLU A 817 6.22 3.50 24.65
C GLU A 817 5.13 2.67 25.32
N PHE A 818 4.41 1.87 24.55
CA PHE A 818 3.43 0.91 25.10
C PHE A 818 4.11 -0.40 25.55
N GLY A 819 5.23 -0.78 24.92
CA GLY A 819 5.95 -2.01 25.25
C GLY A 819 5.52 -3.24 24.46
N GLY A 820 4.93 -3.03 23.31
CA GLY A 820 4.43 -4.08 22.44
C GLY A 820 4.36 -3.67 20.97
N SER A 821 3.94 -4.60 20.14
CA SER A 821 3.72 -4.42 18.71
C SER A 821 2.38 -4.99 18.28
N PHE A 822 1.82 -4.45 17.21
CA PHE A 822 0.68 -5.00 16.51
C PHE A 822 1.22 -5.73 15.26
N ILE A 823 0.97 -7.02 15.19
CA ILE A 823 1.55 -7.88 14.17
C ILE A 823 0.45 -8.48 13.30
N SER A 824 0.67 -8.50 12.00
CA SER A 824 -0.26 -9.08 11.03
C SER A 824 0.36 -10.25 10.28
N PRO A 825 -0.42 -11.31 10.03
CA PRO A 825 0.04 -12.47 9.26
C PRO A 825 -0.02 -12.18 7.76
N GLY A 826 0.83 -12.89 6.99
CA GLY A 826 0.73 -12.97 5.55
C GLY A 826 -0.30 -13.99 5.07
N GLY A 827 -0.55 -14.01 3.76
CA GLY A 827 -1.46 -14.96 3.12
C GLY A 827 -0.99 -16.41 3.23
N LEU A 828 -1.92 -17.32 3.45
CA LEU A 828 -1.67 -18.77 3.48
C LEU A 828 -1.76 -19.34 2.05
N ARG A 829 -1.65 -20.69 1.94
CA ARG A 829 -1.83 -21.37 0.65
C ARG A 829 -3.26 -21.22 0.14
N ARG A 830 -3.37 -20.97 -1.16
CA ARG A 830 -4.64 -20.97 -1.89
C ARG A 830 -4.49 -21.80 -3.17
N LEU A 831 -5.37 -22.76 -3.37
CA LEU A 831 -5.45 -23.57 -4.57
C LEU A 831 -6.69 -23.18 -5.37
N GLY A 832 -6.55 -23.04 -6.68
CA GLY A 832 -7.66 -22.61 -7.53
C GLY A 832 -7.53 -23.07 -8.98
N VAL A 833 -8.58 -22.75 -9.72
CA VAL A 833 -8.67 -22.97 -11.17
C VAL A 833 -9.20 -21.68 -11.81
N GLU A 834 -8.63 -21.36 -12.95
CA GLU A 834 -8.97 -20.20 -13.78
C GLU A 834 -9.32 -20.66 -15.19
N VAL A 835 -10.30 -20.03 -15.80
CA VAL A 835 -10.72 -20.27 -17.18
C VAL A 835 -10.92 -18.93 -17.86
N GLY A 836 -10.25 -18.75 -18.99
CA GLY A 836 -10.37 -17.58 -19.83
C GLY A 836 -10.87 -17.90 -21.22
N TYR A 837 -11.56 -16.94 -21.84
CA TYR A 837 -11.96 -16.98 -23.24
C TYR A 837 -11.83 -15.60 -23.87
N LYS A 838 -11.22 -15.53 -25.05
CA LYS A 838 -11.03 -14.32 -25.86
C LYS A 838 -11.66 -14.48 -27.23
N PHE A 839 -12.12 -13.40 -27.83
CA PHE A 839 -12.73 -13.42 -29.17
C PHE A 839 -12.39 -12.14 -29.94
#